data_b42a3631f1a01d49a33295e6b4f22cbc
#
_entry.id   b42a3631f1a01d49a33295e6b4f22cbc
#
_cell.length_a   1.000
_cell.length_b   1.000
_cell.length_c   1.000
_cell.angle_alpha   90.00
_cell.angle_beta   90.00
_cell.angle_gamma   90.00
#
_symmetry.space_group_name_H-M   'P 1'
#
loop_
_entity.id
_entity.type
_entity.pdbx_description
1 polymer ?
#
loop_
_entity_poly.entity_id
_entity_poly.type
_entity_poly.pdbx_seq_one_letter_code
_entity_poly.pdbx_strand_id
1 'polypeptide(L)'
;MSKLVLIDGMSILNRAFYALPILSNAKGVYTNAVYGFLNIMFKVLDEENADYLAVAFDLSKPTFRHEAYELYKANRKTMPEELRVQIPLIKEVLESMNIKILSKEGFEADDIIGTIAKKYKDAAEVRVISGDRDLLQLAEDKIKIRIPKTVKGSTQIYDYFPEDVKRDYSVSPKEFIDVKALMGDSSDNVPGVAGIGEKTATALIAEYHSLDNLYANLENLKPRAAKLLTEGKDDAYFSKMLVTINCEVPIEVSLEDMKGDELYNAESLEMMKTLEFKTLIKRFEAAGIKSKENFEFNIVNIDDVKELDKIKNSQMALELIYDDNKSPKQLIALSVCADKDKVHYIYIKDENFEETVKKWLNKVIDKKVLYIRELKSLVKYLGLETNKNINDLAIAAYLNNPLKGSYEVFDMAREYLDINLDSYKDVLAKRSPKEALESGDEKFISLLCSYACVLYHVKESILAKTEELGMEALYTDIELPLVYSLASMELKGIGIDKEKLEAYADELDSYIKDIEKEIYKEAGAEFNINSPKQLGEILFEKMGIKGGKKTKTGYSTAADVLEKLAPEYSIVGKILKYRQFAKLHSTYALGLANYIDEDGRIHGSFNQTITATGRLSSTDPNLQNIPIRTEMGSRIRDIFVPREGCVFVDADYSQIELRVLASMSDDEKLIESYKKSEDIHAITASEVFHVPLDKVDATLRRNAKAVNFGVVYGISAFGLSEGLSISRKEALEYINNYFKSYPKVKEFLDRQVKEAKEKGYVRTLYNRIRPIPEIKSSNFMQRAFGDRVAMNSPIQGTAADIMKKAMLDVDKALKKYGDLAYIVLQVHDELLIEVKEESAKEVRDLVEKTMKAACKLAVELEVEAHIGRTWLSAK
;
A
#
# COMPACT_ATOMS: atom_id res chain seq x y z
N MET A 1 14.94 12.19 -41.67
CA MET A 1 16.07 12.79 -41.01
C MET A 1 16.23 12.08 -39.68
N SER A 2 17.47 11.74 -39.28
CA SER A 2 17.67 11.09 -37.97
C SER A 2 17.26 11.99 -36.84
N LYS A 3 16.88 11.40 -35.69
CA LYS A 3 16.44 12.15 -34.52
C LYS A 3 17.34 11.89 -33.33
N LEU A 4 17.71 12.97 -32.64
CA LEU A 4 18.53 12.95 -31.42
C LEU A 4 17.64 13.41 -30.24
N VAL A 5 17.47 12.54 -29.24
CA VAL A 5 16.82 12.88 -27.97
C VAL A 5 17.89 13.22 -26.92
N LEU A 6 17.76 14.40 -26.33
CA LEU A 6 18.58 14.87 -25.20
C LEU A 6 17.67 15.05 -23.96
N ILE A 7 18.00 14.39 -22.87
CA ILE A 7 17.22 14.43 -21.64
C ILE A 7 18.00 15.15 -20.54
N ASP A 8 17.36 16.12 -19.90
CA ASP A 8 17.84 16.70 -18.66
C ASP A 8 17.57 15.73 -17.50
N GLY A 9 18.63 15.05 -17.08
CA GLY A 9 18.56 13.95 -16.11
C GLY A 9 18.02 14.38 -14.76
N MET A 10 18.52 15.50 -14.21
CA MET A 10 18.08 15.96 -12.89
C MET A 10 16.66 16.51 -12.90
N SER A 11 16.29 17.27 -13.92
CA SER A 11 14.95 17.82 -14.04
C SER A 11 13.87 16.72 -14.13
N ILE A 12 14.11 15.71 -14.99
CA ILE A 12 13.16 14.60 -15.17
C ILE A 12 13.13 13.69 -13.94
N LEU A 13 14.28 13.41 -13.30
CA LEU A 13 14.34 12.59 -12.08
C LEU A 13 13.62 13.24 -10.90
N ASN A 14 13.86 14.53 -10.67
CA ASN A 14 13.14 15.31 -9.65
C ASN A 14 11.63 15.29 -9.91
N ARG A 15 11.22 15.53 -11.14
CA ARG A 15 9.82 15.50 -11.53
C ARG A 15 9.18 14.14 -11.24
N ALA A 16 9.84 13.05 -11.61
CA ALA A 16 9.38 11.68 -11.40
C ALA A 16 9.22 11.39 -9.90
N PHE A 17 10.18 11.83 -9.09
CA PHE A 17 10.13 11.66 -7.63
C PHE A 17 8.88 12.27 -7.00
N TYR A 18 8.54 13.51 -7.36
CA TYR A 18 7.37 14.20 -6.79
C TYR A 18 6.02 13.83 -7.46
N ALA A 19 6.05 13.20 -8.62
CA ALA A 19 4.84 12.76 -9.32
C ALA A 19 4.32 11.41 -8.83
N LEU A 20 5.17 10.56 -8.29
CA LEU A 20 4.85 9.22 -7.80
C LEU A 20 4.95 9.14 -6.27
N PRO A 21 4.15 8.29 -5.62
CA PRO A 21 4.38 7.96 -4.22
C PRO A 21 5.77 7.34 -4.05
N ILE A 22 6.31 7.39 -2.83
CA ILE A 22 7.58 6.71 -2.54
C ILE A 22 7.38 5.21 -2.73
N LEU A 23 8.18 4.61 -3.61
CA LEU A 23 8.23 3.18 -3.90
C LEU A 23 9.63 2.66 -3.52
N SER A 24 9.69 1.44 -3.05
CA SER A 24 10.94 0.71 -2.83
C SER A 24 10.80 -0.74 -3.28
N ASN A 25 11.92 -1.36 -3.68
CA ASN A 25 11.95 -2.79 -3.94
C ASN A 25 11.98 -3.60 -2.63
N ALA A 26 11.94 -4.92 -2.71
CA ALA A 26 11.98 -5.82 -1.56
C ALA A 26 13.23 -5.67 -0.67
N LYS A 27 14.34 -5.17 -1.23
CA LYS A 27 15.60 -4.88 -0.51
C LYS A 27 15.59 -3.50 0.16
N GLY A 28 14.48 -2.74 0.08
CA GLY A 28 14.31 -1.42 0.68
C GLY A 28 14.96 -0.27 -0.10
N VAL A 29 15.39 -0.51 -1.33
CA VAL A 29 15.98 0.52 -2.21
C VAL A 29 14.85 1.38 -2.79
N TYR A 30 14.93 2.70 -2.62
CA TYR A 30 13.95 3.62 -3.21
C TYR A 30 14.06 3.64 -4.73
N THR A 31 12.91 3.53 -5.42
CA THR A 31 12.87 3.30 -6.88
C THR A 31 11.88 4.18 -7.64
N ASN A 32 11.03 4.96 -6.96
CA ASN A 32 9.96 5.74 -7.59
C ASN A 32 10.46 6.77 -8.61
N ALA A 33 11.58 7.46 -8.32
CA ALA A 33 12.14 8.44 -9.24
C ALA A 33 12.72 7.78 -10.50
N VAL A 34 13.45 6.66 -10.32
CA VAL A 34 14.02 5.87 -11.43
C VAL A 34 12.91 5.31 -12.31
N TYR A 35 11.88 4.70 -11.70
CA TYR A 35 10.74 4.15 -12.44
C TYR A 35 10.00 5.22 -13.25
N GLY A 36 9.73 6.37 -12.64
CA GLY A 36 9.06 7.48 -13.31
C GLY A 36 9.91 8.10 -14.43
N PHE A 37 11.21 8.20 -14.22
CA PHE A 37 12.15 8.66 -15.24
C PHE A 37 12.13 7.74 -16.47
N LEU A 38 12.28 6.43 -16.27
CA LEU A 38 12.28 5.45 -17.36
C LEU A 38 10.93 5.44 -18.12
N ASN A 39 9.82 5.59 -17.44
CA ASN A 39 8.51 5.69 -18.10
C ASN A 39 8.41 6.94 -19.01
N ILE A 40 8.93 8.09 -18.56
CA ILE A 40 8.96 9.30 -19.38
C ILE A 40 9.90 9.11 -20.57
N MET A 41 11.09 8.57 -20.34
CA MET A 41 12.10 8.29 -21.38
C MET A 41 11.55 7.36 -22.46
N PHE A 42 11.01 6.20 -22.08
CA PHE A 42 10.43 5.24 -23.03
C PHE A 42 9.25 5.83 -23.81
N LYS A 43 8.39 6.60 -23.13
CA LYS A 43 7.29 7.28 -23.81
C LYS A 43 7.78 8.23 -24.90
N VAL A 44 8.83 9.00 -24.61
CA VAL A 44 9.43 9.91 -25.60
C VAL A 44 10.08 9.14 -26.75
N LEU A 45 10.79 8.05 -26.45
CA LEU A 45 11.41 7.21 -27.48
C LEU A 45 10.36 6.59 -28.40
N ASP A 46 9.23 6.13 -27.88
CA ASP A 46 8.12 5.58 -28.66
C ASP A 46 7.46 6.63 -29.56
N GLU A 47 7.26 7.85 -29.02
CA GLU A 47 6.63 8.95 -29.78
C GLU A 47 7.55 9.51 -30.87
N GLU A 48 8.85 9.61 -30.61
CA GLU A 48 9.81 10.22 -31.54
C GLU A 48 10.46 9.22 -32.48
N ASN A 49 10.53 7.94 -32.13
CA ASN A 49 11.30 6.92 -32.84
C ASN A 49 12.75 7.38 -33.09
N ALA A 50 13.45 7.65 -31.98
CA ALA A 50 14.77 8.30 -31.96
C ALA A 50 15.89 7.34 -32.33
N ASP A 51 16.84 7.80 -33.18
CA ASP A 51 18.04 7.07 -33.55
C ASP A 51 19.17 7.25 -32.52
N TYR A 52 19.19 8.41 -31.84
CA TYR A 52 20.21 8.79 -30.88
C TYR A 52 19.61 9.28 -29.57
N LEU A 53 20.24 8.93 -28.45
CA LEU A 53 19.80 9.29 -27.11
C LEU A 53 20.99 9.60 -26.20
N ALA A 54 20.91 10.70 -25.47
CA ALA A 54 21.82 11.00 -24.38
C ALA A 54 21.09 11.68 -23.21
N VAL A 55 21.63 11.49 -22.00
CA VAL A 55 21.11 12.10 -20.77
C VAL A 55 22.20 12.95 -20.13
N ALA A 56 21.92 14.23 -19.89
CA ALA A 56 22.83 15.14 -19.23
C ALA A 56 22.56 15.24 -17.73
N PHE A 57 23.60 15.22 -16.91
CA PHE A 57 23.52 15.39 -15.48
C PHE A 57 24.47 16.47 -14.96
N ASP A 58 23.98 17.26 -14.00
CA ASP A 58 24.82 18.17 -13.23
C ASP A 58 25.84 17.40 -12.38
N LEU A 59 27.01 17.98 -12.20
CA LEU A 59 27.98 17.52 -11.22
C LEU A 59 27.86 18.32 -9.93
N SER A 60 28.26 17.69 -8.82
CA SER A 60 28.24 18.34 -7.49
C SER A 60 29.41 19.32 -7.28
N LYS A 61 29.87 19.99 -8.35
CA LYS A 61 30.98 20.95 -8.35
C LYS A 61 30.47 22.34 -8.73
N PRO A 62 31.14 23.41 -8.25
CA PRO A 62 30.78 24.76 -8.66
C PRO A 62 30.87 24.92 -10.19
N THR A 63 29.97 25.72 -10.76
CA THR A 63 29.97 26.11 -12.16
C THR A 63 30.40 27.55 -12.33
N PHE A 64 30.71 28.00 -13.55
CA PHE A 64 31.06 29.39 -13.81
C PHE A 64 30.03 30.40 -13.24
N ARG A 65 28.74 30.01 -13.13
CA ARG A 65 27.70 30.83 -12.52
C ARG A 65 27.90 30.97 -11.01
N HIS A 66 28.33 29.92 -10.31
CA HIS A 66 28.65 29.98 -8.88
C HIS A 66 29.92 30.81 -8.63
N GLU A 67 30.90 30.74 -9.55
CA GLU A 67 32.11 31.59 -9.48
C GLU A 67 31.77 33.07 -9.68
N ALA A 68 30.81 33.38 -10.55
CA ALA A 68 30.36 34.75 -10.79
C ALA A 68 29.42 35.28 -9.72
N TYR A 69 28.65 34.37 -9.05
CA TYR A 69 27.64 34.73 -8.05
C TYR A 69 27.54 33.67 -6.94
N GLU A 70 28.12 33.96 -5.79
CA GLU A 70 28.16 33.03 -4.64
C GLU A 70 26.78 32.63 -4.14
N LEU A 71 25.78 33.51 -4.29
CA LEU A 71 24.40 33.22 -3.89
C LEU A 71 23.58 32.47 -4.95
N TYR A 72 24.15 32.11 -6.07
CA TYR A 72 23.45 31.35 -7.11
C TYR A 72 22.98 30.00 -6.58
N LYS A 73 21.68 29.70 -6.74
CA LYS A 73 21.02 28.49 -6.21
C LYS A 73 21.08 28.30 -4.68
N ALA A 74 21.52 29.30 -3.91
CA ALA A 74 21.62 29.21 -2.44
C ALA A 74 20.25 29.01 -1.74
N ASN A 75 19.16 29.40 -2.37
CA ASN A 75 17.80 29.23 -1.85
C ASN A 75 17.21 27.83 -2.07
N ARG A 76 17.91 26.94 -2.79
CA ARG A 76 17.41 25.59 -3.05
C ARG A 76 17.35 24.77 -1.75
N LYS A 77 16.22 24.13 -1.48
CA LYS A 77 16.04 23.25 -0.32
C LYS A 77 16.95 22.02 -0.44
N THR A 78 17.40 21.51 0.69
CA THR A 78 18.15 20.26 0.75
C THR A 78 17.37 19.14 0.09
N MET A 79 18.02 18.40 -0.81
CA MET A 79 17.42 17.26 -1.51
C MET A 79 17.05 16.17 -0.52
N PRO A 80 15.82 15.61 -0.61
CA PRO A 80 15.43 14.46 0.20
C PRO A 80 16.39 13.28 0.04
N GLU A 81 16.67 12.57 1.12
CA GLU A 81 17.56 11.41 1.10
C GLU A 81 17.04 10.33 0.15
N GLU A 82 15.73 10.12 0.13
CA GLU A 82 15.05 9.17 -0.73
C GLU A 82 15.25 9.45 -2.23
N LEU A 83 15.47 10.70 -2.60
CA LEU A 83 15.84 11.08 -3.98
C LEU A 83 17.34 10.98 -4.21
N ARG A 84 18.13 11.39 -3.22
CA ARG A 84 19.60 11.44 -3.33
C ARG A 84 20.20 10.07 -3.65
N VAL A 85 19.68 9.02 -3.02
CA VAL A 85 20.15 7.64 -3.24
C VAL A 85 19.73 7.08 -4.61
N GLN A 86 18.75 7.69 -5.27
CA GLN A 86 18.32 7.28 -6.60
C GLN A 86 19.13 7.92 -7.75
N ILE A 87 19.96 8.92 -7.48
CA ILE A 87 20.81 9.55 -8.51
C ILE A 87 21.90 8.59 -9.03
N PRO A 88 22.72 7.94 -8.18
CA PRO A 88 23.64 6.92 -8.70
C PRO A 88 22.90 5.76 -9.36
N LEU A 89 21.77 5.33 -8.78
CA LEU A 89 20.97 4.22 -9.30
C LEU A 89 20.45 4.46 -10.72
N ILE A 90 19.94 5.67 -11.04
CA ILE A 90 19.49 5.95 -12.41
C ILE A 90 20.69 5.95 -13.38
N LYS A 91 21.87 6.38 -12.96
CA LYS A 91 23.05 6.34 -13.82
C LYS A 91 23.48 4.91 -14.12
N GLU A 92 23.50 4.02 -13.10
CA GLU A 92 23.76 2.59 -13.29
C GLU A 92 22.74 1.95 -14.25
N VAL A 93 21.47 2.30 -14.13
CA VAL A 93 20.42 1.84 -15.05
C VAL A 93 20.69 2.31 -16.48
N LEU A 94 20.99 3.59 -16.66
CA LEU A 94 21.27 4.14 -17.99
C LEU A 94 22.54 3.53 -18.62
N GLU A 95 23.57 3.29 -17.83
CA GLU A 95 24.80 2.60 -18.25
C GLU A 95 24.52 1.16 -18.68
N SER A 96 23.71 0.41 -17.92
CA SER A 96 23.31 -0.95 -18.29
C SER A 96 22.51 -1.00 -19.60
N MET A 97 21.84 0.10 -19.94
CA MET A 97 21.10 0.28 -21.20
C MET A 97 21.96 0.85 -22.34
N ASN A 98 23.27 0.98 -22.15
CA ASN A 98 24.21 1.61 -23.09
C ASN A 98 23.83 3.05 -23.47
N ILE A 99 23.13 3.78 -22.57
CA ILE A 99 22.73 5.17 -22.82
C ILE A 99 23.88 6.10 -22.43
N LYS A 100 24.25 6.99 -23.34
CA LYS A 100 25.32 7.97 -23.11
C LYS A 100 24.93 8.98 -22.05
N ILE A 101 25.68 8.99 -20.95
CA ILE A 101 25.59 10.00 -19.89
C ILE A 101 26.58 11.13 -20.19
N LEU A 102 26.09 12.38 -20.17
CA LEU A 102 26.87 13.59 -20.44
C LEU A 102 26.99 14.39 -19.13
N SER A 103 28.22 14.78 -18.80
CA SER A 103 28.52 15.72 -17.72
C SER A 103 29.86 16.41 -17.97
N LYS A 104 30.03 17.65 -17.48
CA LYS A 104 31.28 18.41 -17.62
C LYS A 104 31.47 19.30 -16.40
N GLU A 105 32.67 19.27 -15.82
CA GLU A 105 33.03 20.16 -14.72
C GLU A 105 33.01 21.63 -15.15
N GLY A 106 32.48 22.49 -14.28
CA GLY A 106 32.36 23.93 -14.52
C GLY A 106 31.11 24.35 -15.30
N PHE A 107 30.31 23.39 -15.81
CA PHE A 107 29.10 23.65 -16.60
C PHE A 107 27.88 22.87 -16.04
N GLU A 108 26.68 23.38 -16.33
CA GLU A 108 25.43 22.74 -15.97
C GLU A 108 24.92 21.84 -17.11
N ALA A 109 23.98 20.94 -16.79
CA ALA A 109 23.36 20.04 -17.76
C ALA A 109 22.72 20.80 -18.94
N ASP A 110 22.13 21.96 -18.67
CA ASP A 110 21.49 22.82 -19.68
C ASP A 110 22.51 23.37 -20.70
N ASP A 111 23.72 23.72 -20.23
CA ASP A 111 24.81 24.19 -21.11
C ASP A 111 25.29 23.05 -22.04
N ILE A 112 25.41 21.84 -21.50
CA ILE A 112 25.78 20.65 -22.27
C ILE A 112 24.68 20.32 -23.30
N ILE A 113 23.43 20.33 -22.90
CA ILE A 113 22.27 20.09 -23.79
C ILE A 113 22.26 21.14 -24.90
N GLY A 114 22.42 22.43 -24.56
CA GLY A 114 22.46 23.52 -25.52
C GLY A 114 23.58 23.34 -26.53
N THR A 115 24.80 23.00 -26.07
CA THR A 115 25.96 22.75 -26.91
C THR A 115 25.74 21.61 -27.91
N ILE A 116 25.28 20.44 -27.40
CA ILE A 116 25.03 19.26 -28.23
C ILE A 116 23.89 19.51 -29.22
N ALA A 117 22.82 20.16 -28.78
CA ALA A 117 21.68 20.51 -29.64
C ALA A 117 22.10 21.40 -30.81
N LYS A 118 22.88 22.44 -30.54
CA LYS A 118 23.42 23.36 -31.58
C LYS A 118 24.41 22.68 -32.51
N LYS A 119 25.29 21.82 -31.95
CA LYS A 119 26.33 21.09 -32.72
C LYS A 119 25.68 20.15 -33.75
N TYR A 120 24.58 19.45 -33.37
CA TYR A 120 24.06 18.37 -34.20
C TYR A 120 22.72 18.68 -34.90
N LYS A 121 22.16 19.90 -34.77
CA LYS A 121 20.88 20.28 -35.42
C LYS A 121 20.85 20.14 -36.94
N ASP A 122 22.01 20.21 -37.60
CA ASP A 122 22.08 20.05 -39.05
C ASP A 122 22.25 18.58 -39.49
N ALA A 123 22.71 17.70 -38.61
CA ALA A 123 22.85 16.26 -38.85
C ALA A 123 21.60 15.45 -38.40
N ALA A 124 20.88 15.92 -37.38
CA ALA A 124 19.70 15.27 -36.84
C ALA A 124 18.66 16.31 -36.34
N GLU A 125 17.40 15.95 -36.39
CA GLU A 125 16.38 16.72 -35.67
C GLU A 125 16.53 16.49 -34.14
N VAL A 126 16.68 17.58 -33.37
CA VAL A 126 16.92 17.47 -31.92
C VAL A 126 15.64 17.63 -31.14
N ARG A 127 15.47 16.75 -30.13
CA ARG A 127 14.37 16.76 -29.15
C ARG A 127 14.95 16.90 -27.76
N VAL A 128 14.72 18.02 -27.10
CA VAL A 128 15.19 18.29 -25.74
C VAL A 128 14.08 18.06 -24.77
N ILE A 129 14.28 17.17 -23.79
CA ILE A 129 13.28 16.81 -22.79
C ILE A 129 13.71 17.36 -21.43
N SER A 130 12.98 18.33 -20.90
CA SER A 130 13.21 18.88 -19.56
C SER A 130 11.92 19.44 -18.98
N GLY A 131 11.83 19.50 -17.65
CA GLY A 131 10.81 20.25 -16.92
C GLY A 131 11.17 21.73 -16.78
N ASP A 132 12.38 22.13 -17.13
CA ASP A 132 12.86 23.49 -17.02
C ASP A 132 12.46 24.32 -18.25
N ARG A 133 11.89 25.50 -18.01
CA ARG A 133 11.47 26.43 -19.06
C ARG A 133 12.63 27.24 -19.63
N ASP A 134 13.74 27.29 -18.93
CA ASP A 134 14.90 28.07 -19.42
C ASP A 134 15.45 27.49 -20.70
N LEU A 135 15.27 26.19 -20.93
CA LEU A 135 15.60 25.52 -22.19
C LEU A 135 14.74 25.98 -23.39
N LEU A 136 13.62 26.72 -23.18
CA LEU A 136 12.83 27.30 -24.28
C LEU A 136 13.64 28.28 -25.14
N GLN A 137 14.72 28.89 -24.59
CA GLN A 137 15.64 29.72 -25.32
C GLN A 137 16.38 29.00 -26.45
N LEU A 138 16.44 27.65 -26.39
CA LEU A 138 17.11 26.82 -27.40
C LEU A 138 16.22 26.43 -28.57
N ALA A 139 14.89 26.71 -28.51
CA ALA A 139 13.92 26.29 -29.52
C ALA A 139 14.27 26.91 -30.88
N GLU A 140 14.41 26.04 -31.90
CA GLU A 140 14.68 26.42 -33.33
C GLU A 140 13.86 25.45 -34.23
N ASP A 141 13.85 25.73 -35.54
CA ASP A 141 13.11 24.90 -36.52
C ASP A 141 13.48 23.39 -36.43
N LYS A 142 14.76 23.09 -36.06
CA LYS A 142 15.25 21.73 -35.91
C LYS A 142 15.51 21.31 -34.47
N ILE A 143 15.24 22.19 -33.51
CA ILE A 143 15.36 21.92 -32.07
C ILE A 143 14.01 22.12 -31.41
N LYS A 144 13.35 21.03 -31.03
CA LYS A 144 12.06 21.01 -30.34
C LYS A 144 12.28 20.79 -28.85
N ILE A 145 11.70 21.66 -28.02
CA ILE A 145 11.71 21.49 -26.57
C ILE A 145 10.43 20.79 -26.13
N ARG A 146 10.56 19.72 -25.39
CA ARG A 146 9.45 18.88 -24.92
C ARG A 146 9.36 18.96 -23.40
N ILE A 147 8.29 19.58 -22.89
CA ILE A 147 8.09 19.80 -21.45
C ILE A 147 7.02 18.85 -20.94
N PRO A 148 7.36 17.84 -20.10
CA PRO A 148 6.37 16.99 -19.45
C PRO A 148 5.59 17.81 -18.42
N LYS A 149 4.24 17.70 -18.41
CA LYS A 149 3.36 18.28 -17.39
C LYS A 149 2.41 17.21 -16.87
N THR A 150 2.11 17.23 -15.56
CA THR A 150 1.11 16.32 -14.97
C THR A 150 -0.26 16.97 -15.03
N VAL A 151 -1.17 16.38 -15.80
CA VAL A 151 -2.56 16.85 -15.94
C VAL A 151 -3.48 15.72 -15.52
N LYS A 152 -4.30 15.94 -14.49
CA LYS A 152 -5.27 14.97 -13.96
C LYS A 152 -4.65 13.57 -13.66
N GLY A 153 -3.43 13.54 -13.11
CA GLY A 153 -2.75 12.29 -12.74
C GLY A 153 -2.02 11.57 -13.88
N SER A 154 -2.06 12.07 -15.12
CA SER A 154 -1.30 11.55 -16.25
C SER A 154 -0.21 12.53 -16.69
N THR A 155 0.92 12.00 -17.20
CA THR A 155 1.98 12.83 -17.78
C THR A 155 1.67 13.09 -19.24
N GLN A 156 1.44 14.38 -19.57
CA GLN A 156 1.33 14.89 -20.93
C GLN A 156 2.62 15.64 -21.28
N ILE A 157 3.04 15.56 -22.53
CA ILE A 157 4.23 16.25 -23.03
C ILE A 157 3.78 17.37 -23.95
N TYR A 158 4.27 18.58 -23.69
CA TYR A 158 3.98 19.78 -24.47
C TYR A 158 5.20 20.11 -25.31
N ASP A 159 4.99 20.24 -26.61
CA ASP A 159 6.01 20.53 -27.59
C ASP A 159 6.11 22.02 -27.87
N TYR A 160 7.34 22.52 -27.97
CA TYR A 160 7.62 23.94 -28.24
C TYR A 160 8.63 24.06 -29.38
N PHE A 161 8.19 24.57 -30.52
CA PHE A 161 8.98 25.21 -31.57
C PHE A 161 9.00 26.73 -31.35
N PRO A 162 9.74 27.51 -32.13
CA PRO A 162 9.79 28.97 -31.98
C PRO A 162 8.43 29.67 -32.00
N GLU A 163 7.51 29.17 -32.83
CA GLU A 163 6.14 29.70 -32.92
C GLU A 163 5.31 29.42 -31.67
N ASP A 164 5.52 28.26 -31.05
CA ASP A 164 4.83 27.88 -29.82
C ASP A 164 5.30 28.74 -28.65
N VAL A 165 6.61 29.02 -28.57
CA VAL A 165 7.17 29.95 -27.57
C VAL A 165 6.57 31.34 -27.76
N LYS A 166 6.51 31.82 -29.01
CA LYS A 166 5.92 33.12 -29.33
C LYS A 166 4.41 33.20 -29.02
N ARG A 167 3.69 32.08 -29.27
CA ARG A 167 2.25 31.99 -28.97
C ARG A 167 2.01 32.07 -27.45
N ASP A 168 2.75 31.28 -26.67
CA ASP A 168 2.49 31.09 -25.24
C ASP A 168 3.16 32.16 -24.36
N TYR A 169 4.27 32.74 -24.81
CA TYR A 169 5.04 33.74 -24.06
C TYR A 169 5.14 35.11 -24.72
N SER A 170 4.54 35.29 -25.89
CA SER A 170 4.52 36.57 -26.66
C SER A 170 5.88 37.09 -27.11
N VAL A 171 6.94 36.29 -27.00
CA VAL A 171 8.33 36.62 -27.37
C VAL A 171 8.98 35.45 -28.10
N SER A 172 10.00 35.68 -28.90
CA SER A 172 10.80 34.63 -29.52
C SER A 172 11.70 33.92 -28.50
N PRO A 173 12.22 32.71 -28.80
CA PRO A 173 13.18 32.02 -27.93
C PRO A 173 14.38 32.85 -27.49
N LYS A 174 14.94 33.69 -28.37
CA LYS A 174 16.04 34.61 -28.03
C LYS A 174 15.62 35.75 -27.12
N GLU A 175 14.46 36.33 -27.37
CA GLU A 175 13.87 37.37 -26.54
C GLU A 175 13.47 36.83 -25.15
N PHE A 176 13.18 35.54 -25.04
CA PHE A 176 12.87 34.91 -23.76
C PHE A 176 13.98 35.01 -22.72
N ILE A 177 15.27 35.03 -23.18
CA ILE A 177 16.43 35.29 -22.33
C ILE A 177 16.31 36.66 -21.66
N ASP A 178 15.91 37.68 -22.41
CA ASP A 178 15.82 39.06 -21.94
C ASP A 178 14.60 39.23 -21.00
N VAL A 179 13.53 38.48 -21.22
CA VAL A 179 12.41 38.41 -20.28
C VAL A 179 12.86 37.84 -18.93
N LYS A 180 13.61 36.72 -18.95
CA LYS A 180 14.18 36.11 -17.73
C LYS A 180 15.21 37.01 -17.04
N ALA A 181 16.01 37.75 -17.81
CA ALA A 181 16.96 38.71 -17.26
C ALA A 181 16.25 39.83 -16.48
N LEU A 182 15.12 40.33 -16.96
CA LEU A 182 14.35 41.38 -16.32
C LEU A 182 13.56 40.85 -15.09
N MET A 183 12.88 39.71 -15.21
CA MET A 183 12.06 39.20 -14.12
C MET A 183 12.85 38.49 -13.00
N GLY A 184 14.06 38.03 -13.29
CA GLY A 184 14.85 37.17 -12.42
C GLY A 184 14.27 35.77 -12.28
N ASP A 185 14.90 34.97 -11.44
CA ASP A 185 14.41 33.64 -11.03
C ASP A 185 14.62 33.40 -9.54
N SER A 186 13.53 33.32 -8.79
CA SER A 186 13.60 33.11 -7.35
C SER A 186 14.04 31.70 -6.96
N SER A 187 13.88 30.69 -7.83
CA SER A 187 14.32 29.31 -7.59
C SER A 187 15.83 29.16 -7.67
N ASP A 188 16.47 29.90 -8.59
CA ASP A 188 17.90 29.90 -8.79
C ASP A 188 18.60 31.14 -8.19
N ASN A 189 17.82 31.94 -7.47
CA ASN A 189 18.29 33.17 -6.83
C ASN A 189 18.90 34.19 -7.81
N VAL A 190 18.33 34.28 -9.04
CA VAL A 190 18.72 35.27 -10.01
C VAL A 190 17.96 36.56 -9.71
N PRO A 191 18.67 37.71 -9.53
CA PRO A 191 18.06 38.91 -8.95
C PRO A 191 16.98 39.55 -9.84
N GLY A 192 17.20 39.64 -11.13
CA GLY A 192 16.32 40.42 -12.03
C GLY A 192 16.27 41.90 -11.65
N VAL A 193 15.32 42.64 -12.22
CA VAL A 193 15.03 44.05 -11.88
C VAL A 193 13.97 44.10 -10.78
N ALA A 194 14.29 44.62 -9.63
CA ALA A 194 13.36 44.71 -8.50
C ALA A 194 12.06 45.44 -8.88
N GLY A 195 10.93 44.77 -8.70
CA GLY A 195 9.59 45.31 -9.06
C GLY A 195 9.15 45.06 -10.52
N ILE A 196 9.95 44.39 -11.34
CA ILE A 196 9.58 43.95 -12.69
C ILE A 196 9.28 42.45 -12.64
N GLY A 197 8.03 42.07 -12.70
CA GLY A 197 7.62 40.63 -12.76
C GLY A 197 7.35 40.18 -14.20
N GLU A 198 7.05 38.87 -14.36
CA GLU A 198 6.88 38.19 -15.64
C GLU A 198 6.03 38.98 -16.65
N LYS A 199 4.82 39.39 -16.25
CA LYS A 199 3.91 40.15 -17.17
C LYS A 199 4.52 41.43 -17.70
N THR A 200 5.24 42.15 -16.81
CA THR A 200 5.86 43.44 -17.20
C THR A 200 7.07 43.23 -18.05
N ALA A 201 7.93 42.28 -17.69
CA ALA A 201 9.12 41.90 -18.46
C ALA A 201 8.71 41.44 -19.89
N THR A 202 7.73 40.55 -19.98
CA THR A 202 7.22 40.06 -21.27
C THR A 202 6.69 41.18 -22.15
N ALA A 203 5.86 42.10 -21.58
CA ALA A 203 5.34 43.21 -22.35
C ALA A 203 6.42 44.18 -22.88
N LEU A 204 7.43 44.45 -22.04
CA LEU A 204 8.53 45.30 -22.42
C LEU A 204 9.40 44.68 -23.54
N ILE A 205 9.75 43.38 -23.40
CA ILE A 205 10.56 42.70 -24.40
C ILE A 205 9.78 42.44 -25.69
N ALA A 206 8.46 42.18 -25.62
CA ALA A 206 7.65 42.06 -26.81
C ALA A 206 7.55 43.39 -27.62
N GLU A 207 7.67 44.56 -26.95
CA GLU A 207 7.62 45.87 -27.57
C GLU A 207 9.03 46.31 -28.07
N TYR A 208 10.06 46.10 -27.27
CA TYR A 208 11.44 46.58 -27.56
C TYR A 208 12.37 45.50 -28.11
N HIS A 209 11.97 44.27 -28.19
CA HIS A 209 12.67 43.10 -28.78
C HIS A 209 14.06 42.70 -28.16
N SER A 210 14.67 43.57 -27.37
CA SER A 210 15.90 43.24 -26.66
C SER A 210 16.09 44.13 -25.44
N LEU A 211 16.90 43.63 -24.49
CA LEU A 211 17.32 44.38 -23.31
C LEU A 211 18.06 45.66 -23.71
N ASP A 212 18.95 45.58 -24.72
CA ASP A 212 19.75 46.73 -25.21
C ASP A 212 18.85 47.80 -25.79
N ASN A 213 17.88 47.44 -26.66
CA ASN A 213 16.95 48.37 -27.25
C ASN A 213 15.98 48.99 -26.21
N LEU A 214 15.58 48.18 -25.20
CA LEU A 214 14.77 48.67 -24.08
C LEU A 214 15.50 49.78 -23.33
N TYR A 215 16.78 49.55 -22.99
CA TYR A 215 17.61 50.53 -22.31
C TYR A 215 17.96 51.76 -23.15
N ALA A 216 18.00 51.64 -24.45
CA ALA A 216 18.18 52.76 -25.38
C ALA A 216 16.94 53.64 -25.46
N ASN A 217 15.76 53.16 -25.05
CA ASN A 217 14.47 53.84 -25.24
C ASN A 217 13.77 54.07 -23.89
N LEU A 218 14.47 54.22 -22.77
CA LEU A 218 13.90 54.42 -21.43
C LEU A 218 12.99 55.65 -21.32
N GLU A 219 13.29 56.69 -22.12
CA GLU A 219 12.52 57.94 -22.18
C GLU A 219 11.08 57.75 -22.71
N ASN A 220 10.82 56.69 -23.44
CA ASN A 220 9.50 56.36 -23.99
C ASN A 220 8.64 55.55 -23.00
N LEU A 221 9.19 55.21 -21.88
CA LEU A 221 8.50 54.38 -20.87
C LEU A 221 7.75 55.25 -19.86
N LYS A 222 6.78 54.61 -19.19
CA LYS A 222 6.10 55.20 -18.03
C LYS A 222 7.15 55.52 -16.94
N PRO A 223 7.05 56.71 -16.27
CA PRO A 223 8.06 57.15 -15.31
C PRO A 223 8.48 56.11 -14.26
N ARG A 224 7.53 55.33 -13.77
CA ARG A 224 7.80 54.25 -12.79
C ARG A 224 8.67 53.11 -13.36
N ALA A 225 8.35 52.65 -14.57
CA ALA A 225 9.10 51.59 -15.22
C ALA A 225 10.49 52.08 -15.62
N ALA A 226 10.60 53.27 -16.19
CA ALA A 226 11.89 53.90 -16.51
C ALA A 226 12.80 54.01 -15.27
N LYS A 227 12.27 54.45 -14.12
CA LYS A 227 13.02 54.53 -12.88
C LYS A 227 13.54 53.17 -12.41
N LEU A 228 12.64 52.14 -12.32
CA LEU A 228 13.04 50.80 -11.91
C LEU A 228 14.09 50.19 -12.81
N LEU A 229 13.96 50.33 -14.11
CA LEU A 229 14.94 49.85 -15.09
C LEU A 229 16.27 50.60 -14.97
N THR A 230 16.27 51.90 -14.74
CA THR A 230 17.48 52.69 -14.54
C THR A 230 18.24 52.24 -13.30
N GLU A 231 17.52 52.07 -12.20
CA GLU A 231 18.08 51.60 -10.90
C GLU A 231 18.58 50.17 -10.96
N GLY A 232 17.91 49.27 -11.70
CA GLY A 232 18.23 47.85 -11.80
C GLY A 232 18.99 47.47 -13.10
N LYS A 233 19.66 48.39 -13.77
CA LYS A 233 20.32 48.13 -15.05
C LYS A 233 21.41 47.05 -14.92
N ASP A 234 22.27 47.22 -13.92
CA ASP A 234 23.40 46.28 -13.73
C ASP A 234 22.87 44.90 -13.34
N ASP A 235 21.83 44.84 -12.51
CA ASP A 235 21.17 43.56 -12.12
C ASP A 235 20.54 42.86 -13.33
N ALA A 236 19.96 43.60 -14.27
CA ALA A 236 19.37 43.04 -15.50
C ALA A 236 20.44 42.37 -16.38
N TYR A 237 21.56 43.04 -16.65
CA TYR A 237 22.63 42.48 -17.45
C TYR A 237 23.36 41.33 -16.74
N PHE A 238 23.54 41.46 -15.41
CA PHE A 238 24.09 40.38 -14.60
C PHE A 238 23.15 39.15 -14.62
N SER A 239 21.87 39.36 -14.47
CA SER A 239 20.86 38.29 -14.57
C SER A 239 20.86 37.67 -15.98
N LYS A 240 20.99 38.47 -17.03
CA LYS A 240 21.13 37.97 -18.42
C LYS A 240 22.29 36.98 -18.56
N MET A 241 23.43 37.28 -17.98
CA MET A 241 24.60 36.40 -17.99
C MET A 241 24.29 35.06 -17.28
N LEU A 242 23.59 35.12 -16.12
CA LEU A 242 23.26 33.95 -15.34
C LEU A 242 22.21 33.04 -16.01
N VAL A 243 21.18 33.60 -16.66
CA VAL A 243 20.10 32.82 -17.30
C VAL A 243 20.42 32.37 -18.74
N THR A 244 21.47 32.89 -19.35
CA THR A 244 21.87 32.49 -20.70
C THR A 244 22.57 31.14 -20.68
N ILE A 245 22.05 30.20 -21.48
CA ILE A 245 22.64 28.90 -21.67
C ILE A 245 23.91 29.02 -22.54
N ASN A 246 25.03 28.50 -22.02
CA ASN A 246 26.26 28.45 -22.78
C ASN A 246 26.22 27.26 -23.77
N CYS A 247 26.26 27.57 -25.07
CA CYS A 247 26.20 26.58 -26.14
C CYS A 247 27.60 26.23 -26.71
N GLU A 248 28.69 26.59 -26.02
CA GLU A 248 30.07 26.38 -26.42
C GLU A 248 30.90 25.61 -25.36
N VAL A 249 30.25 24.64 -24.67
CA VAL A 249 30.92 23.79 -23.68
C VAL A 249 31.98 22.93 -24.38
N PRO A 250 33.20 22.84 -23.85
CA PRO A 250 34.28 22.02 -24.46
C PRO A 250 34.03 20.53 -24.12
N ILE A 251 33.06 19.94 -24.80
CA ILE A 251 32.68 18.52 -24.66
C ILE A 251 32.90 17.81 -26.00
N GLU A 252 33.68 16.74 -25.97
CA GLU A 252 33.90 15.87 -27.11
C GLU A 252 32.99 14.66 -27.03
N VAL A 253 31.98 14.61 -27.89
CA VAL A 253 31.05 13.50 -28.06
C VAL A 253 30.63 13.44 -29.52
N SER A 254 30.57 12.26 -30.11
CA SER A 254 30.05 12.01 -31.46
C SER A 254 28.60 11.58 -31.46
N LEU A 255 27.92 11.59 -32.62
CA LEU A 255 26.60 11.03 -32.75
C LEU A 255 26.58 9.51 -32.50
N GLU A 256 27.63 8.81 -32.97
CA GLU A 256 27.76 7.36 -32.76
C GLU A 256 27.82 6.98 -31.25
N ASP A 257 28.45 7.84 -30.41
CA ASP A 257 28.51 7.65 -28.97
C ASP A 257 27.12 7.72 -28.32
N MET A 258 26.14 8.26 -29.00
CA MET A 258 24.76 8.48 -28.53
C MET A 258 23.76 7.56 -29.24
N LYS A 259 24.21 6.53 -29.95
CA LYS A 259 23.32 5.60 -30.67
C LYS A 259 22.43 4.81 -29.72
N GLY A 260 21.13 4.70 -30.05
CA GLY A 260 20.11 4.12 -29.21
C GLY A 260 19.67 2.70 -29.61
N ASP A 261 20.54 1.91 -30.26
CA ASP A 261 20.22 0.59 -30.83
C ASP A 261 20.42 -0.59 -29.84
N GLU A 262 21.12 -0.39 -28.73
CA GLU A 262 21.43 -1.42 -27.75
C GLU A 262 20.73 -1.22 -26.37
N LEU A 263 19.61 -0.50 -26.35
CA LEU A 263 18.88 -0.20 -25.11
C LEU A 263 18.36 -1.47 -24.40
N TYR A 264 17.95 -2.45 -25.18
CA TYR A 264 17.41 -3.72 -24.71
C TYR A 264 18.50 -4.80 -24.79
N ASN A 265 19.08 -5.13 -23.66
CA ASN A 265 20.09 -6.17 -23.52
C ASN A 265 19.89 -6.98 -22.23
N ALA A 266 20.67 -8.04 -22.02
CA ALA A 266 20.53 -8.92 -20.85
C ALA A 266 20.86 -8.20 -19.53
N GLU A 267 21.82 -7.28 -19.53
CA GLU A 267 22.22 -6.54 -18.33
C GLU A 267 21.14 -5.54 -17.90
N SER A 268 20.59 -4.79 -18.84
CA SER A 268 19.50 -3.87 -18.57
C SER A 268 18.20 -4.59 -18.15
N LEU A 269 17.90 -5.78 -18.72
CA LEU A 269 16.80 -6.62 -18.23
C LEU A 269 17.04 -7.04 -16.77
N GLU A 270 18.24 -7.47 -16.42
CA GLU A 270 18.56 -7.87 -15.05
C GLU A 270 18.44 -6.68 -14.06
N MET A 271 18.81 -5.49 -14.51
CA MET A 271 18.60 -4.27 -13.72
C MET A 271 17.11 -3.98 -13.51
N MET A 272 16.25 -4.12 -14.55
CA MET A 272 14.79 -3.94 -14.41
C MET A 272 14.20 -4.95 -13.43
N LYS A 273 14.70 -6.17 -13.39
CA LYS A 273 14.28 -7.21 -12.45
C LYS A 273 14.72 -6.89 -11.02
N THR A 274 15.98 -6.50 -10.82
CA THR A 274 16.52 -6.10 -9.50
C THR A 274 15.71 -4.94 -8.89
N LEU A 275 15.24 -4.02 -9.73
CA LEU A 275 14.42 -2.88 -9.33
C LEU A 275 12.91 -3.20 -9.28
N GLU A 276 12.49 -4.41 -9.66
CA GLU A 276 11.10 -4.89 -9.64
C GLU A 276 10.15 -4.11 -10.59
N PHE A 277 10.64 -3.63 -11.70
CA PHE A 277 9.88 -2.86 -12.68
C PHE A 277 9.08 -3.76 -13.63
N LYS A 278 8.07 -4.45 -13.10
CA LYS A 278 7.26 -5.47 -13.82
C LYS A 278 6.76 -5.01 -15.20
N THR A 279 6.32 -3.77 -15.31
CA THR A 279 5.82 -3.22 -16.59
C THR A 279 6.94 -3.05 -17.60
N LEU A 280 8.14 -2.65 -17.16
CA LEU A 280 9.30 -2.47 -18.02
C LEU A 280 9.89 -3.81 -18.42
N ILE A 281 9.93 -4.81 -17.53
CA ILE A 281 10.37 -6.17 -17.84
C ILE A 281 9.61 -6.72 -19.07
N LYS A 282 8.28 -6.58 -19.11
CA LYS A 282 7.46 -6.99 -20.25
C LYS A 282 7.86 -6.32 -21.57
N ARG A 283 8.37 -5.09 -21.51
CA ARG A 283 8.87 -4.38 -22.68
C ARG A 283 10.14 -5.02 -23.24
N PHE A 284 11.06 -5.45 -22.36
CA PHE A 284 12.30 -6.14 -22.76
C PHE A 284 12.00 -7.53 -23.33
N GLU A 285 11.05 -8.24 -22.74
CA GLU A 285 10.59 -9.54 -23.25
C GLU A 285 9.94 -9.42 -24.65
N ALA A 286 9.14 -8.36 -24.86
CA ALA A 286 8.57 -8.06 -26.17
C ALA A 286 9.64 -7.70 -27.22
N ALA A 287 10.79 -7.15 -26.82
CA ALA A 287 11.96 -6.92 -27.64
C ALA A 287 12.80 -8.20 -27.92
N GLY A 288 12.35 -9.37 -27.41
CA GLY A 288 13.01 -10.66 -27.62
C GLY A 288 14.17 -10.94 -26.67
N ILE A 289 14.38 -10.10 -25.67
CA ILE A 289 15.43 -10.33 -24.64
C ILE A 289 14.87 -11.31 -23.63
N LYS A 290 15.42 -12.51 -23.60
CA LYS A 290 15.05 -13.55 -22.62
C LYS A 290 15.92 -13.43 -21.38
N SER A 291 15.30 -13.62 -20.20
CA SER A 291 16.05 -13.87 -18.97
C SER A 291 16.86 -15.17 -19.13
N LYS A 292 18.02 -15.28 -18.47
CA LYS A 292 18.62 -16.58 -18.24
C LYS A 292 17.61 -17.40 -17.45
N GLU A 293 17.14 -18.53 -18.00
CA GLU A 293 16.41 -19.53 -17.23
C GLU A 293 17.41 -20.09 -16.20
N ASN A 294 17.22 -19.73 -14.93
CA ASN A 294 18.17 -20.06 -13.88
C ASN A 294 17.85 -21.40 -13.18
N PHE A 295 16.83 -22.13 -13.66
CA PHE A 295 16.46 -23.44 -13.16
C PHE A 295 16.52 -24.50 -14.27
N GLU A 296 17.57 -25.32 -14.25
CA GLU A 296 17.59 -26.55 -15.03
C GLU A 296 17.12 -27.69 -14.13
N PHE A 297 16.00 -28.30 -14.45
CA PHE A 297 15.50 -29.51 -13.81
C PHE A 297 14.85 -30.41 -14.85
N ASN A 298 14.87 -31.72 -14.57
CA ASN A 298 14.25 -32.71 -15.42
C ASN A 298 12.81 -32.98 -14.97
N ILE A 299 11.86 -32.78 -15.87
CA ILE A 299 10.45 -33.16 -15.64
C ILE A 299 10.31 -34.64 -15.91
N VAL A 300 9.83 -35.40 -14.93
CA VAL A 300 9.49 -36.80 -15.06
C VAL A 300 7.98 -36.93 -15.02
N ASN A 301 7.39 -37.14 -16.19
CA ASN A 301 5.98 -37.45 -16.28
C ASN A 301 5.73 -38.82 -15.70
N ILE A 302 4.73 -38.94 -14.84
CA ILE A 302 4.29 -40.21 -14.23
C ILE A 302 2.79 -40.43 -14.51
N ASP A 303 2.40 -41.66 -14.74
CA ASP A 303 1.05 -42.04 -15.08
C ASP A 303 0.27 -42.66 -13.89
N ASP A 304 0.95 -42.98 -12.80
CA ASP A 304 0.35 -43.50 -11.56
C ASP A 304 0.98 -42.85 -10.32
N VAL A 305 0.14 -42.32 -9.42
CA VAL A 305 0.54 -41.72 -8.14
C VAL A 305 1.43 -42.65 -7.30
N LYS A 306 1.28 -43.98 -7.44
CA LYS A 306 2.13 -44.99 -6.78
C LYS A 306 3.61 -44.90 -7.16
N GLU A 307 3.94 -44.31 -8.30
CA GLU A 307 5.34 -44.10 -8.68
C GLU A 307 6.05 -43.13 -7.73
N LEU A 308 5.31 -42.20 -7.10
CA LEU A 308 5.83 -41.31 -6.08
C LEU A 308 6.33 -42.05 -4.82
N ASP A 309 5.86 -43.30 -4.58
CA ASP A 309 6.36 -44.14 -3.49
C ASP A 309 7.83 -44.53 -3.67
N LYS A 310 8.36 -44.51 -4.91
CA LYS A 310 9.75 -44.78 -5.22
C LYS A 310 10.70 -43.66 -4.78
N ILE A 311 10.19 -42.46 -4.47
CA ILE A 311 10.99 -41.35 -3.98
C ILE A 311 11.48 -41.69 -2.54
N LYS A 312 12.81 -41.77 -2.36
CA LYS A 312 13.43 -42.14 -1.08
C LYS A 312 13.67 -40.96 -0.14
N ASN A 313 13.72 -39.74 -0.67
CA ASN A 313 14.04 -38.55 0.11
C ASN A 313 13.03 -38.32 1.23
N SER A 314 13.51 -37.85 2.38
CA SER A 314 12.69 -37.56 3.56
C SER A 314 11.96 -36.22 3.50
N GLN A 315 12.29 -35.39 2.55
CA GLN A 315 11.71 -34.05 2.32
C GLN A 315 11.19 -33.94 0.90
N MET A 316 10.04 -33.30 0.73
CA MET A 316 9.40 -33.06 -0.57
C MET A 316 8.72 -31.67 -0.58
N ALA A 317 8.77 -31.00 -1.70
CA ALA A 317 7.92 -29.86 -1.97
C ALA A 317 6.84 -30.21 -2.98
N LEU A 318 5.64 -29.71 -2.77
CA LEU A 318 4.45 -30.01 -3.57
C LEU A 318 3.83 -28.73 -4.11
N GLU A 319 3.40 -28.78 -5.35
CA GLU A 319 2.50 -27.78 -5.93
C GLU A 319 1.29 -28.49 -6.52
N LEU A 320 0.10 -27.98 -6.21
CA LEU A 320 -1.19 -28.60 -6.55
C LEU A 320 -2.03 -27.65 -7.38
N ILE A 321 -2.70 -28.20 -8.39
CA ILE A 321 -3.60 -27.43 -9.24
C ILE A 321 -5.02 -27.98 -9.13
N TYR A 322 -5.95 -27.05 -8.93
CA TYR A 322 -7.39 -27.34 -8.82
C TYR A 322 -8.16 -26.81 -10.02
N ASP A 323 -9.26 -27.46 -10.35
CA ASP A 323 -10.25 -26.98 -11.33
C ASP A 323 -11.11 -25.89 -10.65
N ASP A 324 -10.91 -24.66 -11.05
CA ASP A 324 -11.63 -23.49 -10.50
C ASP A 324 -13.08 -23.41 -10.97
N ASN A 325 -13.48 -24.19 -11.97
CA ASN A 325 -14.85 -24.23 -12.49
C ASN A 325 -15.76 -25.18 -11.70
N LYS A 326 -15.22 -25.87 -10.69
CA LYS A 326 -16.00 -26.77 -9.83
C LYS A 326 -16.17 -26.21 -8.42
N SER A 327 -17.31 -26.46 -7.82
CA SER A 327 -17.58 -26.20 -6.40
C SER A 327 -18.07 -27.50 -5.74
N PRO A 328 -17.33 -28.09 -4.78
CA PRO A 328 -15.98 -27.71 -4.35
C PRO A 328 -14.91 -27.88 -5.44
N LYS A 329 -13.81 -27.14 -5.37
CA LYS A 329 -12.68 -27.26 -6.30
C LYS A 329 -12.12 -28.69 -6.27
N GLN A 330 -11.84 -29.25 -7.43
CA GLN A 330 -11.30 -30.59 -7.60
C GLN A 330 -9.82 -30.55 -7.97
N LEU A 331 -9.00 -31.38 -7.34
CA LEU A 331 -7.59 -31.54 -7.69
C LEU A 331 -7.44 -32.18 -9.07
N ILE A 332 -6.67 -31.55 -9.96
CA ILE A 332 -6.47 -32.01 -11.35
C ILE A 332 -5.00 -32.30 -11.69
N ALA A 333 -4.04 -31.69 -11.03
CA ALA A 333 -2.61 -31.95 -11.27
C ALA A 333 -1.78 -31.78 -10.01
N LEU A 334 -0.64 -32.46 -9.96
CA LEU A 334 0.33 -32.42 -8.88
C LEU A 334 1.75 -32.42 -9.44
N SER A 335 2.63 -31.55 -8.91
CA SER A 335 4.07 -31.69 -9.10
C SER A 335 4.77 -31.88 -7.76
N VAL A 336 5.80 -32.74 -7.74
CA VAL A 336 6.55 -33.14 -6.56
C VAL A 336 8.04 -33.00 -6.83
N CYS A 337 8.67 -32.10 -6.10
CA CYS A 337 10.12 -31.93 -6.07
C CYS A 337 10.68 -32.53 -4.77
N ALA A 338 11.57 -33.49 -4.89
CA ALA A 338 12.24 -34.14 -3.75
C ALA A 338 13.78 -34.18 -3.92
N ASP A 339 14.26 -33.63 -5.04
CA ASP A 339 15.67 -33.54 -5.40
C ASP A 339 15.91 -32.20 -6.11
N LYS A 340 17.16 -31.72 -6.10
CA LYS A 340 17.48 -30.40 -6.67
C LYS A 340 17.20 -30.28 -8.16
N ASP A 341 17.32 -31.39 -8.89
CA ASP A 341 17.37 -31.41 -10.36
C ASP A 341 16.22 -32.22 -10.97
N LYS A 342 15.23 -32.67 -10.18
CA LYS A 342 14.18 -33.57 -10.67
C LYS A 342 12.82 -33.26 -10.06
N VAL A 343 11.83 -33.03 -10.93
CA VAL A 343 10.45 -32.82 -10.55
C VAL A 343 9.57 -33.89 -11.18
N HIS A 344 8.79 -34.58 -10.37
CA HIS A 344 7.78 -35.52 -10.82
C HIS A 344 6.46 -34.78 -11.07
N TYR A 345 5.92 -34.92 -12.26
CA TYR A 345 4.67 -34.29 -12.66
C TYR A 345 3.62 -35.36 -13.01
N ILE A 346 2.40 -35.13 -12.55
CA ILE A 346 1.27 -36.01 -12.79
C ILE A 346 0.01 -35.18 -13.10
N TYR A 347 -0.62 -35.52 -14.23
CA TYR A 347 -1.93 -35.07 -14.64
C TYR A 347 -2.70 -36.27 -15.20
N ILE A 348 -3.79 -36.66 -14.55
CA ILE A 348 -4.61 -37.79 -14.94
C ILE A 348 -6.06 -37.34 -15.09
N LYS A 349 -6.67 -37.67 -16.23
CA LYS A 349 -8.11 -37.47 -16.48
C LYS A 349 -8.92 -38.58 -15.82
N ASP A 350 -8.84 -38.76 -14.52
CA ASP A 350 -9.56 -39.76 -13.75
C ASP A 350 -10.32 -39.09 -12.61
N GLU A 351 -11.61 -39.37 -12.47
CA GLU A 351 -12.45 -38.85 -11.37
C GLU A 351 -11.94 -39.28 -9.99
N ASN A 352 -11.18 -40.38 -9.90
CA ASN A 352 -10.58 -40.89 -8.66
C ASN A 352 -9.17 -40.31 -8.38
N PHE A 353 -8.66 -39.40 -9.20
CA PHE A 353 -7.31 -38.86 -9.04
C PHE A 353 -7.12 -38.20 -7.66
N GLU A 354 -8.07 -37.34 -7.28
CA GLU A 354 -8.06 -36.66 -5.99
C GLU A 354 -8.01 -37.63 -4.81
N GLU A 355 -8.87 -38.65 -4.80
CA GLU A 355 -8.91 -39.65 -3.72
C GLU A 355 -7.60 -40.49 -3.69
N THR A 356 -7.00 -40.74 -4.85
CA THR A 356 -5.71 -41.46 -4.95
C THR A 356 -4.55 -40.60 -4.37
N VAL A 357 -4.52 -39.33 -4.70
CA VAL A 357 -3.53 -38.36 -4.13
C VAL A 357 -3.73 -38.21 -2.63
N LYS A 358 -4.97 -38.11 -2.16
CA LYS A 358 -5.30 -38.06 -0.71
C LYS A 358 -4.77 -39.28 0.03
N LYS A 359 -5.00 -40.48 -0.48
CA LYS A 359 -4.47 -41.74 0.13
C LYS A 359 -2.94 -41.76 0.15
N TRP A 360 -2.32 -41.32 -0.93
CA TRP A 360 -0.86 -41.21 -1.00
C TRP A 360 -0.32 -40.17 0.01
N LEU A 361 -0.91 -38.98 0.09
CA LEU A 361 -0.52 -37.93 1.04
C LEU A 361 -0.60 -38.41 2.48
N ASN A 362 -1.71 -39.05 2.88
CA ASN A 362 -1.90 -39.60 4.24
C ASN A 362 -0.83 -40.65 4.59
N LYS A 363 -0.38 -41.46 3.62
CA LYS A 363 0.70 -42.44 3.81
C LYS A 363 2.09 -41.77 3.95
N VAL A 364 2.32 -40.71 3.18
CA VAL A 364 3.63 -40.04 3.08
C VAL A 364 3.88 -39.09 4.23
N ILE A 365 2.86 -38.41 4.72
CA ILE A 365 2.92 -37.39 5.77
C ILE A 365 3.49 -37.93 7.10
N ASP A 366 3.23 -39.19 7.41
CA ASP A 366 3.77 -39.84 8.63
C ASP A 366 5.28 -40.11 8.58
N LYS A 367 5.86 -40.08 7.37
CA LYS A 367 7.26 -40.53 7.16
C LYS A 367 8.15 -39.45 6.57
N LYS A 368 7.56 -38.39 6.00
CA LYS A 368 8.29 -37.37 5.26
C LYS A 368 7.81 -35.98 5.63
N VAL A 369 8.70 -34.99 5.51
CA VAL A 369 8.37 -33.57 5.68
C VAL A 369 7.95 -33.00 4.33
N LEU A 370 6.77 -32.37 4.31
CA LEU A 370 6.20 -31.73 3.13
C LEU A 370 6.30 -30.21 3.24
N TYR A 371 6.65 -29.58 2.14
CA TYR A 371 6.71 -28.13 1.98
C TYR A 371 5.73 -27.71 0.88
N ILE A 372 4.85 -26.81 1.22
CA ILE A 372 3.79 -26.35 0.34
C ILE A 372 3.60 -24.83 0.48
N ARG A 373 2.82 -24.24 -0.39
CA ARG A 373 2.47 -22.82 -0.32
C ARG A 373 1.10 -22.55 0.32
N GLU A 374 0.15 -23.41 0.20
CA GLU A 374 -1.26 -23.14 0.55
C GLU A 374 -1.90 -24.33 1.25
N LEU A 375 -1.47 -24.57 2.50
CA LEU A 375 -1.95 -25.68 3.33
C LEU A 375 -3.48 -25.67 3.49
N LYS A 376 -4.09 -24.49 3.59
CA LYS A 376 -5.53 -24.36 3.80
C LYS A 376 -6.34 -25.01 2.66
N SER A 377 -5.93 -24.84 1.42
CA SER A 377 -6.55 -25.51 0.26
C SER A 377 -6.46 -27.03 0.33
N LEU A 378 -5.30 -27.55 0.74
CA LEU A 378 -5.12 -28.98 0.98
C LEU A 378 -6.07 -29.52 2.05
N VAL A 379 -6.19 -28.83 3.18
CA VAL A 379 -7.11 -29.20 4.26
C VAL A 379 -8.56 -29.14 3.79
N LYS A 380 -8.96 -28.08 3.09
CA LYS A 380 -10.36 -27.90 2.61
C LYS A 380 -10.78 -28.93 1.59
N TYR A 381 -9.95 -29.18 0.56
CA TYR A 381 -10.37 -29.98 -0.57
C TYR A 381 -10.00 -31.47 -0.42
N LEU A 382 -8.86 -31.77 0.21
CA LEU A 382 -8.42 -33.16 0.42
C LEU A 382 -8.75 -33.69 1.85
N GLY A 383 -9.24 -32.85 2.76
CA GLY A 383 -9.61 -33.25 4.10
C GLY A 383 -8.44 -33.81 4.92
N LEU A 384 -7.25 -33.21 4.80
CA LEU A 384 -6.08 -33.64 5.56
C LEU A 384 -6.22 -33.26 7.04
N GLU A 385 -5.88 -34.22 7.89
CA GLU A 385 -5.82 -33.98 9.34
C GLU A 385 -4.55 -33.24 9.76
N THR A 386 -4.59 -32.64 10.94
CA THR A 386 -3.46 -31.90 11.51
C THR A 386 -2.21 -32.79 11.60
N ASN A 387 -1.12 -32.37 10.96
CA ASN A 387 0.13 -33.05 10.96
C ASN A 387 1.33 -32.10 11.03
N LYS A 388 2.26 -32.32 11.96
CA LYS A 388 3.46 -31.51 12.19
C LYS A 388 4.51 -31.59 11.07
N ASN A 389 4.38 -32.56 10.17
CA ASN A 389 5.33 -32.77 9.08
C ASN A 389 4.97 -31.97 7.83
N ILE A 390 3.95 -31.11 7.87
CA ILE A 390 3.60 -30.22 6.77
C ILE A 390 3.98 -28.80 7.15
N ASN A 391 4.70 -28.13 6.24
CA ASN A 391 5.10 -26.73 6.38
C ASN A 391 4.49 -25.89 5.28
N ASP A 392 3.79 -24.82 5.64
CA ASP A 392 3.33 -23.78 4.70
C ASP A 392 4.39 -22.67 4.64
N LEU A 393 5.10 -22.60 3.52
CA LEU A 393 6.19 -21.63 3.33
C LEU A 393 5.68 -20.20 3.13
N ALA A 394 4.43 -20.02 2.68
CA ALA A 394 3.86 -18.66 2.58
C ALA A 394 3.62 -18.04 3.96
N ILE A 395 3.16 -18.85 4.93
CA ILE A 395 2.99 -18.39 6.33
C ILE A 395 4.35 -18.04 6.95
N ALA A 396 5.36 -18.88 6.76
CA ALA A 396 6.72 -18.59 7.27
C ALA A 396 7.31 -17.32 6.62
N ALA A 397 7.16 -17.15 5.30
CA ALA A 397 7.59 -15.95 4.58
C ALA A 397 6.84 -14.69 5.04
N TYR A 398 5.54 -14.80 5.33
CA TYR A 398 4.76 -13.73 5.93
C TYR A 398 5.28 -13.32 7.31
N LEU A 399 5.58 -14.27 8.18
CA LEU A 399 6.16 -13.98 9.49
C LEU A 399 7.50 -13.25 9.36
N ASN A 400 8.34 -13.65 8.40
CA ASN A 400 9.63 -13.02 8.15
C ASN A 400 9.50 -11.55 7.66
N ASN A 401 8.45 -11.23 6.90
CA ASN A 401 8.17 -9.86 6.47
C ASN A 401 6.67 -9.63 6.19
N PRO A 402 5.87 -9.19 7.18
CA PRO A 402 4.41 -9.01 7.05
C PRO A 402 4.00 -7.77 6.25
N LEU A 403 4.95 -7.01 5.67
CA LEU A 403 4.68 -5.80 4.90
C LEU A 403 4.53 -6.06 3.40
N LYS A 404 4.76 -7.27 2.95
CA LYS A 404 4.63 -7.63 1.54
C LYS A 404 3.16 -7.72 1.13
N GLY A 405 2.90 -7.40 -0.13
CA GLY A 405 1.56 -7.51 -0.70
C GLY A 405 1.18 -8.94 -1.09
N SER A 406 2.16 -9.88 -1.15
CA SER A 406 1.95 -11.23 -1.63
C SER A 406 3.09 -12.17 -1.19
N TYR A 407 2.76 -13.45 -1.04
CA TYR A 407 3.70 -14.54 -0.67
C TYR A 407 3.55 -15.70 -1.67
N GLU A 408 3.38 -15.38 -2.93
CA GLU A 408 3.31 -16.34 -4.03
C GLU A 408 4.69 -16.96 -4.31
N VAL A 409 4.71 -18.12 -4.96
CA VAL A 409 5.97 -18.84 -5.24
C VAL A 409 6.93 -17.99 -6.08
N PHE A 410 6.41 -17.22 -7.04
CA PHE A 410 7.24 -16.31 -7.84
C PHE A 410 7.84 -15.15 -7.02
N ASP A 411 7.18 -14.72 -5.93
CA ASP A 411 7.75 -13.73 -5.00
C ASP A 411 8.87 -14.35 -4.15
N MET A 412 8.69 -15.60 -3.70
CA MET A 412 9.72 -16.35 -2.97
C MET A 412 10.93 -16.66 -3.86
N ALA A 413 10.69 -17.04 -5.14
CA ALA A 413 11.76 -17.28 -6.12
C ALA A 413 12.64 -16.06 -6.29
N ARG A 414 12.01 -14.89 -6.46
CA ARG A 414 12.72 -13.62 -6.60
C ARG A 414 13.50 -13.23 -5.34
N GLU A 415 12.89 -13.37 -4.17
CA GLU A 415 13.49 -12.90 -2.92
C GLU A 415 14.65 -13.77 -2.44
N TYR A 416 14.48 -15.10 -2.51
CA TYR A 416 15.42 -16.04 -1.89
C TYR A 416 16.39 -16.67 -2.89
N LEU A 417 16.07 -16.67 -4.18
CA LEU A 417 16.86 -17.29 -5.23
C LEU A 417 17.32 -16.32 -6.32
N ASP A 418 16.80 -15.08 -6.32
CA ASP A 418 17.02 -14.06 -7.35
C ASP A 418 16.54 -14.49 -8.75
N ILE A 419 15.46 -15.31 -8.78
CA ILE A 419 14.87 -15.86 -10.00
C ILE A 419 13.51 -15.21 -10.25
N ASN A 420 13.26 -14.80 -11.50
CA ASN A 420 11.96 -14.29 -11.89
C ASN A 420 11.17 -15.38 -12.59
N LEU A 421 10.01 -15.71 -12.03
CA LEU A 421 9.03 -16.62 -12.64
C LEU A 421 7.75 -15.85 -12.97
N ASP A 422 7.08 -16.31 -14.03
CA ASP A 422 5.74 -15.85 -14.36
C ASP A 422 4.73 -16.24 -13.26
N SER A 423 3.62 -15.49 -13.14
CA SER A 423 2.47 -15.98 -12.37
C SER A 423 1.61 -16.93 -13.23
N TYR A 424 0.81 -17.79 -12.60
CA TYR A 424 -0.19 -18.58 -13.31
C TYR A 424 -1.11 -17.72 -14.17
N LYS A 425 -1.52 -16.56 -13.64
CA LYS A 425 -2.36 -15.60 -14.36
C LYS A 425 -1.71 -15.06 -15.65
N ASP A 426 -0.40 -14.83 -15.62
CA ASP A 426 0.34 -14.33 -16.80
C ASP A 426 0.41 -15.40 -17.91
N VAL A 427 0.64 -16.67 -17.54
CA VAL A 427 0.73 -17.79 -18.49
C VAL A 427 -0.64 -18.23 -19.00
N LEU A 428 -1.61 -18.33 -18.10
CA LEU A 428 -2.98 -18.76 -18.45
C LEU A 428 -3.76 -17.69 -19.21
N ALA A 429 -3.49 -16.40 -18.96
CA ALA A 429 -4.24 -15.26 -19.50
C ALA A 429 -5.75 -15.35 -19.17
N LYS A 430 -6.57 -15.87 -20.10
CA LYS A 430 -8.01 -16.06 -19.92
C LYS A 430 -8.44 -17.54 -19.85
N ARG A 431 -7.50 -18.47 -19.99
CA ARG A 431 -7.78 -19.92 -19.94
C ARG A 431 -7.83 -20.40 -18.50
N SER A 432 -8.60 -21.43 -18.23
CA SER A 432 -8.55 -22.15 -16.96
C SER A 432 -7.30 -23.06 -16.88
N PRO A 433 -6.82 -23.41 -15.66
CA PRO A 433 -5.77 -24.40 -15.50
C PRO A 433 -6.07 -25.72 -16.20
N LYS A 434 -7.32 -26.18 -16.15
CA LYS A 434 -7.77 -27.41 -16.80
C LYS A 434 -7.61 -27.35 -18.31
N GLU A 435 -8.05 -26.28 -18.96
CA GLU A 435 -7.90 -26.09 -20.40
C GLU A 435 -6.42 -26.10 -20.83
N ALA A 436 -5.54 -25.48 -20.05
CA ALA A 436 -4.11 -25.48 -20.33
C ALA A 436 -3.50 -26.88 -20.20
N LEU A 437 -3.85 -27.64 -19.16
CA LEU A 437 -3.38 -29.03 -18.99
C LEU A 437 -3.95 -29.98 -20.06
N GLU A 438 -5.22 -29.84 -20.44
CA GLU A 438 -5.86 -30.65 -21.48
C GLU A 438 -5.25 -30.42 -22.87
N SER A 439 -4.80 -29.18 -23.15
CA SER A 439 -4.11 -28.85 -24.39
C SER A 439 -2.62 -29.23 -24.39
N GLY A 440 -2.07 -29.69 -23.26
CA GLY A 440 -0.65 -30.04 -23.13
C GLY A 440 0.26 -28.80 -23.19
N ASP A 441 -0.17 -27.67 -22.62
CA ASP A 441 0.59 -26.43 -22.63
C ASP A 441 1.92 -26.59 -21.82
N GLU A 442 3.01 -26.81 -22.56
CA GLU A 442 4.34 -27.07 -22.01
C GLU A 442 4.83 -25.91 -21.12
N LYS A 443 4.46 -24.65 -21.46
CA LYS A 443 4.84 -23.48 -20.64
C LYS A 443 4.15 -23.54 -19.29
N PHE A 444 2.88 -23.88 -19.24
CA PHE A 444 2.15 -23.99 -17.97
C PHE A 444 2.63 -25.18 -17.13
N ILE A 445 2.88 -26.33 -17.76
CA ILE A 445 3.42 -27.53 -17.08
C ILE A 445 4.81 -27.24 -16.52
N SER A 446 5.68 -26.60 -17.29
CA SER A 446 7.01 -26.18 -16.83
C SER A 446 6.93 -25.23 -15.65
N LEU A 447 6.01 -24.27 -15.68
CA LEU A 447 5.80 -23.32 -14.57
C LEU A 447 5.32 -24.03 -13.28
N LEU A 448 4.38 -24.96 -13.41
CA LEU A 448 3.91 -25.79 -12.29
C LEU A 448 5.06 -26.60 -11.65
N CYS A 449 5.90 -27.19 -12.47
CA CYS A 449 7.10 -27.91 -12.01
C CYS A 449 8.13 -26.96 -11.37
N SER A 450 8.33 -25.78 -11.96
CA SER A 450 9.20 -24.72 -11.41
C SER A 450 8.76 -24.29 -10.01
N TYR A 451 7.46 -24.19 -9.77
CA TYR A 451 6.93 -23.81 -8.46
C TYR A 451 7.26 -24.85 -7.38
N ALA A 452 7.06 -26.14 -7.64
CA ALA A 452 7.48 -27.20 -6.73
C ALA A 452 9.00 -27.19 -6.47
N CYS A 453 9.78 -26.93 -7.52
CA CYS A 453 11.24 -26.83 -7.43
C CYS A 453 11.68 -25.62 -6.56
N VAL A 454 11.08 -24.45 -6.78
CA VAL A 454 11.34 -23.25 -5.95
C VAL A 454 11.04 -23.54 -4.48
N LEU A 455 9.87 -24.07 -4.15
CA LEU A 455 9.50 -24.40 -2.77
C LEU A 455 10.54 -25.33 -2.12
N TYR A 456 11.06 -26.31 -2.87
CA TYR A 456 12.10 -27.20 -2.40
C TYR A 456 13.43 -26.47 -2.11
N HIS A 457 13.79 -25.47 -2.91
CA HIS A 457 15.06 -24.76 -2.75
C HIS A 457 15.01 -23.66 -1.69
N VAL A 458 13.87 -22.96 -1.52
CA VAL A 458 13.73 -21.86 -0.58
C VAL A 458 13.41 -22.27 0.86
N LYS A 459 12.96 -23.53 1.05
CA LYS A 459 12.47 -24.03 2.36
C LYS A 459 13.42 -23.77 3.52
N GLU A 460 14.70 -24.05 3.32
CA GLU A 460 15.72 -23.91 4.38
C GLU A 460 15.98 -22.44 4.70
N SER A 461 16.10 -21.59 3.68
CA SER A 461 16.34 -20.16 3.86
C SER A 461 15.17 -19.46 4.56
N ILE A 462 13.93 -19.81 4.19
CA ILE A 462 12.73 -19.21 4.80
C ILE A 462 12.61 -19.65 6.27
N LEU A 463 12.73 -20.95 6.55
CA LEU A 463 12.57 -21.47 7.92
C LEU A 463 13.75 -21.06 8.83
N ALA A 464 14.98 -21.08 8.34
CA ALA A 464 16.14 -20.57 9.08
C ALA A 464 15.98 -19.08 9.46
N LYS A 465 15.40 -18.27 8.55
CA LYS A 465 15.09 -16.86 8.85
C LYS A 465 14.02 -16.72 9.92
N THR A 466 12.99 -17.57 9.91
CA THR A 466 11.94 -17.60 10.95
C THR A 466 12.54 -17.96 12.32
N GLU A 467 13.46 -18.90 12.36
CA GLU A 467 14.19 -19.31 13.56
C GLU A 467 15.14 -18.21 14.06
N GLU A 468 15.96 -17.62 13.16
CA GLU A 468 16.85 -16.47 13.47
C GLU A 468 16.08 -15.32 14.11
N LEU A 469 14.87 -15.05 13.62
CA LEU A 469 13.98 -14.04 14.16
C LEU A 469 13.28 -14.48 15.45
N GLY A 470 13.48 -15.70 15.95
CA GLY A 470 12.90 -16.24 17.19
C GLY A 470 11.38 -16.47 17.09
N MET A 471 10.85 -16.72 15.88
CA MET A 471 9.43 -16.94 15.65
C MET A 471 9.05 -18.40 15.37
N GLU A 472 9.96 -19.35 15.58
CA GLU A 472 9.70 -20.78 15.35
C GLU A 472 8.47 -21.28 16.11
N ALA A 473 8.39 -21.01 17.42
CA ALA A 473 7.24 -21.41 18.24
C ALA A 473 5.93 -20.73 17.79
N LEU A 474 5.98 -19.45 17.38
CA LEU A 474 4.82 -18.78 16.81
C LEU A 474 4.33 -19.47 15.52
N TYR A 475 5.27 -19.87 14.67
CA TYR A 475 4.99 -20.57 13.43
C TYR A 475 4.40 -21.96 13.67
N THR A 476 5.09 -22.79 14.49
CA THR A 476 4.74 -24.21 14.69
C THR A 476 3.54 -24.42 15.61
N ASP A 477 3.38 -23.59 16.66
CA ASP A 477 2.39 -23.82 17.71
C ASP A 477 1.12 -23.00 17.54
N ILE A 478 1.16 -21.93 16.72
CA ILE A 478 0.00 -21.04 16.50
C ILE A 478 -0.36 -20.97 15.03
N GLU A 479 0.53 -20.48 14.14
CA GLU A 479 0.13 -20.16 12.77
C GLU A 479 -0.17 -21.37 11.90
N LEU A 480 0.65 -22.42 11.95
CA LEU A 480 0.41 -23.67 11.19
C LEU A 480 -0.86 -24.39 11.68
N PRO A 481 -1.03 -24.66 12.99
CA PRO A 481 -2.25 -25.32 13.47
C PRO A 481 -3.52 -24.52 13.18
N LEU A 482 -3.44 -23.17 13.17
CA LEU A 482 -4.60 -22.31 12.91
C LEU A 482 -5.19 -22.54 11.51
N VAL A 483 -4.39 -22.96 10.54
CA VAL A 483 -4.86 -23.27 9.17
C VAL A 483 -6.02 -24.27 9.20
N TYR A 484 -5.96 -25.27 10.06
CA TYR A 484 -6.98 -26.32 10.16
C TYR A 484 -8.29 -25.78 10.76
N SER A 485 -8.18 -24.93 11.80
CA SER A 485 -9.37 -24.29 12.39
C SER A 485 -10.03 -23.34 11.38
N LEU A 486 -9.23 -22.55 10.64
CA LEU A 486 -9.77 -21.66 9.60
C LEU A 486 -10.40 -22.43 8.44
N ALA A 487 -9.78 -23.51 7.99
CA ALA A 487 -10.35 -24.39 6.96
C ALA A 487 -11.71 -24.99 7.42
N SER A 488 -11.79 -25.41 8.68
CA SER A 488 -13.06 -25.91 9.27
C SER A 488 -14.13 -24.81 9.27
N MET A 489 -13.79 -23.59 9.73
CA MET A 489 -14.72 -22.46 9.73
C MET A 489 -15.23 -22.13 8.32
N GLU A 490 -14.35 -22.09 7.33
CA GLU A 490 -14.72 -21.82 5.94
C GLU A 490 -15.58 -22.92 5.33
N LEU A 491 -15.33 -24.21 5.66
CA LEU A 491 -16.14 -25.33 5.21
C LEU A 491 -17.52 -25.37 5.87
N LYS A 492 -17.60 -25.01 7.16
CA LYS A 492 -18.87 -24.95 7.88
C LYS A 492 -19.71 -23.75 7.49
N GLY A 493 -19.07 -22.61 7.22
CA GLY A 493 -19.74 -21.35 6.90
C GLY A 493 -20.65 -20.85 8.03
N ILE A 494 -21.41 -19.79 7.78
CA ILE A 494 -22.42 -19.23 8.68
C ILE A 494 -23.77 -19.14 7.99
N GLY A 495 -24.84 -19.60 8.67
CA GLY A 495 -26.20 -19.57 8.13
C GLY A 495 -26.75 -18.15 8.03
N ILE A 496 -27.56 -17.91 7.02
CA ILE A 496 -28.21 -16.63 6.78
C ILE A 496 -29.71 -16.84 6.46
N ASP A 497 -30.57 -16.03 7.07
CA ASP A 497 -31.99 -16.00 6.79
C ASP A 497 -32.24 -15.11 5.55
N LYS A 498 -32.44 -15.76 4.41
CA LYS A 498 -32.61 -15.10 3.11
C LYS A 498 -33.86 -14.22 3.09
N GLU A 499 -34.95 -14.67 3.69
CA GLU A 499 -36.23 -13.90 3.70
C GLU A 499 -36.08 -12.62 4.52
N LYS A 500 -35.38 -12.70 5.67
CA LYS A 500 -35.07 -11.51 6.48
C LYS A 500 -34.12 -10.58 5.75
N LEU A 501 -33.14 -11.11 5.00
CA LEU A 501 -32.21 -10.29 4.21
C LEU A 501 -32.92 -9.51 3.12
N GLU A 502 -33.81 -10.15 2.37
CA GLU A 502 -34.65 -9.52 1.34
C GLU A 502 -35.55 -8.44 1.93
N ALA A 503 -36.27 -8.75 3.01
CA ALA A 503 -37.13 -7.80 3.71
C ALA A 503 -36.36 -6.57 4.23
N TYR A 504 -35.14 -6.79 4.73
CA TYR A 504 -34.26 -5.71 5.15
C TYR A 504 -33.77 -4.85 3.98
N ALA A 505 -33.49 -5.47 2.82
CA ALA A 505 -33.13 -4.72 1.60
C ALA A 505 -34.28 -3.81 1.13
N ASP A 506 -35.51 -4.32 1.09
CA ASP A 506 -36.71 -3.57 0.70
C ASP A 506 -36.99 -2.39 1.66
N GLU A 507 -36.82 -2.59 2.94
CA GLU A 507 -36.99 -1.54 3.96
C GLU A 507 -35.94 -0.43 3.76
N LEU A 508 -34.66 -0.78 3.56
CA LEU A 508 -33.59 0.19 3.28
C LEU A 508 -33.86 0.98 1.99
N ASP A 509 -34.31 0.32 0.92
CA ASP A 509 -34.65 0.95 -0.34
C ASP A 509 -35.75 2.00 -0.17
N SER A 510 -36.76 1.68 0.64
CA SER A 510 -37.84 2.63 0.99
C SER A 510 -37.28 3.86 1.72
N TYR A 511 -36.47 3.67 2.77
CA TYR A 511 -35.84 4.79 3.48
C TYR A 511 -34.92 5.63 2.58
N ILE A 512 -34.13 5.00 1.70
CA ILE A 512 -33.26 5.69 0.76
C ILE A 512 -34.06 6.59 -0.16
N LYS A 513 -35.15 6.07 -0.75
CA LYS A 513 -36.03 6.84 -1.67
C LYS A 513 -36.71 8.01 -0.96
N ASP A 514 -37.12 7.86 0.29
CA ASP A 514 -37.77 8.93 1.04
C ASP A 514 -36.78 10.04 1.43
N ILE A 515 -35.59 9.67 1.92
CA ILE A 515 -34.54 10.64 2.24
C ILE A 515 -34.04 11.36 0.97
N GLU A 516 -33.94 10.66 -0.16
CA GLU A 516 -33.54 11.25 -1.44
C GLU A 516 -34.51 12.35 -1.87
N LYS A 517 -35.84 12.10 -1.80
CA LYS A 517 -36.87 13.11 -2.09
C LYS A 517 -36.73 14.33 -1.17
N GLU A 518 -36.48 14.10 0.12
CA GLU A 518 -36.26 15.20 1.07
C GLU A 518 -34.99 16.02 0.76
N ILE A 519 -33.90 15.37 0.39
CA ILE A 519 -32.66 16.03 -0.02
C ILE A 519 -32.90 16.88 -1.27
N TYR A 520 -33.56 16.34 -2.29
CA TYR A 520 -33.84 17.05 -3.52
C TYR A 520 -34.79 18.25 -3.30
N LYS A 521 -35.79 18.09 -2.45
CA LYS A 521 -36.69 19.15 -2.03
C LYS A 521 -35.95 20.30 -1.34
N GLU A 522 -35.03 19.99 -0.45
CA GLU A 522 -34.24 20.98 0.30
C GLU A 522 -33.15 21.61 -0.55
N ALA A 523 -32.54 20.85 -1.46
CA ALA A 523 -31.55 21.34 -2.42
C ALA A 523 -32.17 22.19 -3.58
N GLY A 524 -33.50 22.05 -3.81
CA GLY A 524 -34.18 22.67 -4.95
C GLY A 524 -33.76 22.12 -6.31
N ALA A 525 -33.12 20.95 -6.38
CA ALA A 525 -32.67 20.28 -7.59
C ALA A 525 -32.40 18.79 -7.37
N GLU A 526 -32.60 17.99 -8.41
CA GLU A 526 -32.15 16.59 -8.45
C GLU A 526 -30.67 16.50 -8.86
N PHE A 527 -29.91 15.64 -8.24
CA PHE A 527 -28.49 15.41 -8.51
C PHE A 527 -28.02 14.06 -7.96
N ASN A 528 -26.89 13.57 -8.42
CA ASN A 528 -26.33 12.32 -7.87
C ASN A 528 -25.66 12.58 -6.51
N ILE A 529 -26.37 12.21 -5.41
CA ILE A 529 -25.91 12.38 -4.02
C ILE A 529 -24.61 11.58 -3.75
N ASN A 530 -24.39 10.48 -4.47
CA ASN A 530 -23.17 9.67 -4.38
C ASN A 530 -21.98 10.25 -5.17
N SER A 531 -22.20 11.29 -5.99
CA SER A 531 -21.12 11.98 -6.70
C SER A 531 -20.51 13.08 -5.81
N PRO A 532 -19.26 12.94 -5.32
CA PRO A 532 -18.63 13.98 -4.49
C PRO A 532 -18.58 15.34 -5.17
N LYS A 533 -18.42 15.36 -6.50
CA LYS A 533 -18.37 16.60 -7.29
C LYS A 533 -19.72 17.31 -7.29
N GLN A 534 -20.79 16.62 -7.71
CA GLN A 534 -22.12 17.21 -7.77
C GLN A 534 -22.62 17.64 -6.38
N LEU A 535 -22.39 16.80 -5.37
CA LEU A 535 -22.72 17.12 -3.99
C LEU A 535 -21.98 18.36 -3.49
N GLY A 536 -20.68 18.48 -3.80
CA GLY A 536 -19.88 19.65 -3.44
C GLY A 536 -20.38 20.93 -4.10
N GLU A 537 -20.73 20.88 -5.39
CA GLU A 537 -21.32 22.00 -6.13
C GLU A 537 -22.67 22.44 -5.54
N ILE A 538 -23.54 21.49 -5.18
CA ILE A 538 -24.85 21.79 -4.56
C ILE A 538 -24.66 22.42 -3.18
N LEU A 539 -23.94 21.79 -2.27
CA LEU A 539 -23.83 22.26 -0.89
C LEU A 539 -23.07 23.58 -0.78
N PHE A 540 -21.93 23.70 -1.43
CA PHE A 540 -21.00 24.81 -1.17
C PHE A 540 -21.09 25.94 -2.18
N GLU A 541 -21.56 25.67 -3.42
CA GLU A 541 -21.67 26.72 -4.44
C GLU A 541 -23.13 27.20 -4.60
N LYS A 542 -24.13 26.32 -4.72
CA LYS A 542 -25.52 26.70 -4.90
C LYS A 542 -26.20 27.09 -3.59
N MET A 543 -26.06 26.27 -2.55
CA MET A 543 -26.68 26.54 -1.24
C MET A 543 -25.83 27.47 -0.37
N GLY A 544 -24.55 27.68 -0.69
CA GLY A 544 -23.66 28.60 0.02
C GLY A 544 -23.31 28.17 1.44
N ILE A 545 -23.35 26.88 1.74
CA ILE A 545 -22.99 26.33 3.06
C ILE A 545 -21.53 26.69 3.38
N LYS A 546 -21.32 27.32 4.53
CA LYS A 546 -19.99 27.74 5.01
C LYS A 546 -19.26 26.57 5.67
N GLY A 547 -17.91 26.59 5.64
CA GLY A 547 -17.08 25.56 6.31
C GLY A 547 -16.61 24.44 5.37
N GLY A 548 -16.93 24.47 4.09
CA GLY A 548 -16.44 23.50 3.10
C GLY A 548 -14.93 23.53 2.91
N LYS A 549 -14.26 22.36 2.96
CA LYS A 549 -12.83 22.23 2.73
C LYS A 549 -12.55 22.09 1.23
N LYS A 550 -11.92 23.09 0.61
CA LYS A 550 -11.48 23.01 -0.79
C LYS A 550 -10.34 22.02 -0.98
N THR A 551 -10.43 21.25 -2.05
CA THR A 551 -9.39 20.32 -2.53
C THR A 551 -8.96 20.74 -3.95
N LYS A 552 -7.95 20.08 -4.52
CA LYS A 552 -7.51 20.34 -5.90
C LYS A 552 -8.60 20.10 -6.95
N THR A 553 -9.59 19.26 -6.64
CA THR A 553 -10.64 18.80 -7.58
C THR A 553 -12.05 19.31 -7.24
N GLY A 554 -12.19 20.19 -6.24
CA GLY A 554 -13.48 20.74 -5.78
C GLY A 554 -13.58 20.76 -4.26
N TYR A 555 -14.79 20.70 -3.72
CA TYR A 555 -15.00 20.62 -2.26
C TYR A 555 -14.96 19.19 -1.76
N SER A 556 -14.37 19.00 -0.57
CA SER A 556 -14.41 17.70 0.12
C SER A 556 -15.82 17.45 0.67
N THR A 557 -16.37 16.29 0.34
CA THR A 557 -17.62 15.75 0.91
C THR A 557 -17.37 14.50 1.74
N ALA A 558 -16.16 14.37 2.30
CA ALA A 558 -15.80 13.27 3.21
C ALA A 558 -16.64 13.34 4.50
N ALA A 559 -16.85 12.20 5.14
CA ALA A 559 -17.74 12.10 6.29
C ALA A 559 -17.33 13.04 7.44
N ASP A 560 -16.03 13.13 7.72
CA ASP A 560 -15.45 14.00 8.75
C ASP A 560 -15.73 15.50 8.53
N VAL A 561 -15.85 15.93 7.27
CA VAL A 561 -16.21 17.31 6.90
C VAL A 561 -17.73 17.52 7.05
N LEU A 562 -18.53 16.56 6.58
CA LEU A 562 -19.99 16.67 6.66
C LEU A 562 -20.51 16.53 8.09
N GLU A 563 -19.93 15.67 8.92
CA GLU A 563 -20.29 15.51 10.34
C GLU A 563 -20.14 16.81 11.14
N LYS A 564 -19.13 17.63 10.84
CA LYS A 564 -18.94 18.94 11.47
C LYS A 564 -20.02 19.96 11.04
N LEU A 565 -20.60 19.80 9.88
CA LEU A 565 -21.62 20.69 9.32
C LEU A 565 -23.06 20.24 9.64
N ALA A 566 -23.25 18.96 9.93
CA ALA A 566 -24.55 18.38 10.17
C ALA A 566 -25.37 19.05 11.31
N PRO A 567 -24.77 19.52 12.43
CA PRO A 567 -25.51 20.21 13.48
C PRO A 567 -26.14 21.54 13.03
N GLU A 568 -25.52 22.22 12.05
CA GLU A 568 -25.96 23.52 11.57
C GLU A 568 -26.87 23.45 10.34
N TYR A 569 -26.74 22.36 9.53
CA TYR A 569 -27.42 22.25 8.25
C TYR A 569 -28.19 20.91 8.13
N SER A 570 -29.50 20.95 8.16
CA SER A 570 -30.40 19.79 8.08
C SER A 570 -30.09 18.87 6.89
N ILE A 571 -29.89 19.45 5.70
CA ILE A 571 -29.60 18.70 4.48
C ILE A 571 -28.33 17.83 4.64
N VAL A 572 -27.32 18.32 5.36
CA VAL A 572 -26.08 17.58 5.57
C VAL A 572 -26.31 16.35 6.43
N GLY A 573 -27.12 16.47 7.49
CA GLY A 573 -27.54 15.33 8.31
C GLY A 573 -28.32 14.27 7.49
N LYS A 574 -29.18 14.70 6.59
CA LYS A 574 -29.94 13.80 5.67
C LYS A 574 -28.97 13.11 4.68
N ILE A 575 -28.00 13.81 4.13
CA ILE A 575 -27.00 13.23 3.23
C ILE A 575 -26.15 12.17 3.94
N LEU A 576 -25.76 12.40 5.18
CA LEU A 576 -25.04 11.40 5.99
C LEU A 576 -25.89 10.15 6.21
N LYS A 577 -27.19 10.30 6.55
CA LYS A 577 -28.14 9.19 6.66
C LYS A 577 -28.32 8.44 5.34
N TYR A 578 -28.53 9.19 4.24
CA TYR A 578 -28.66 8.61 2.91
C TYR A 578 -27.43 7.73 2.57
N ARG A 579 -26.22 8.26 2.75
CA ARG A 579 -24.98 7.50 2.49
C ARG A 579 -24.84 6.27 3.39
N GLN A 580 -25.24 6.38 4.65
CA GLN A 580 -25.25 5.25 5.57
C GLN A 580 -26.19 4.15 5.07
N PHE A 581 -27.44 4.49 4.73
CA PHE A 581 -28.44 3.51 4.28
C PHE A 581 -28.10 2.96 2.89
N ALA A 582 -27.60 3.79 1.96
CA ALA A 582 -27.12 3.33 0.66
C ALA A 582 -25.98 2.32 0.78
N LYS A 583 -25.03 2.54 1.72
CA LYS A 583 -23.96 1.59 2.01
C LYS A 583 -24.49 0.29 2.64
N LEU A 584 -25.43 0.38 3.59
CA LEU A 584 -26.06 -0.80 4.20
C LEU A 584 -26.80 -1.63 3.14
N HIS A 585 -27.53 -0.98 2.27
CA HIS A 585 -28.27 -1.62 1.19
C HIS A 585 -27.35 -2.29 0.16
N SER A 586 -26.42 -1.52 -0.44
CA SER A 586 -25.59 -2.03 -1.53
C SER A 586 -24.52 -3.03 -1.07
N THR A 587 -23.83 -2.75 0.04
CA THR A 587 -22.69 -3.56 0.48
C THR A 587 -23.13 -4.78 1.29
N TYR A 588 -24.14 -4.61 2.15
CA TYR A 588 -24.52 -5.69 3.06
C TYR A 588 -25.82 -6.38 2.62
N ALA A 589 -26.92 -5.66 2.36
CA ALA A 589 -28.15 -6.34 1.98
C ALA A 589 -28.05 -7.04 0.61
N LEU A 590 -27.71 -6.31 -0.44
CA LEU A 590 -27.54 -6.88 -1.78
C LEU A 590 -26.20 -7.62 -1.94
N GLY A 591 -25.14 -7.11 -1.30
CA GLY A 591 -23.81 -7.69 -1.43
C GLY A 591 -23.71 -9.08 -0.81
N LEU A 592 -24.29 -9.33 0.37
CA LEU A 592 -24.27 -10.65 1.04
C LEU A 592 -25.07 -11.69 0.26
N ALA A 593 -26.17 -11.28 -0.39
CA ALA A 593 -27.01 -12.20 -1.17
C ALA A 593 -26.22 -12.96 -2.25
N ASN A 594 -25.16 -12.36 -2.81
CA ASN A 594 -24.32 -12.98 -3.83
C ASN A 594 -23.39 -14.09 -3.31
N TYR A 595 -23.25 -14.20 -1.99
CA TYR A 595 -22.37 -15.18 -1.33
C TYR A 595 -23.14 -16.30 -0.62
N ILE A 596 -24.47 -16.31 -0.72
CA ILE A 596 -25.29 -17.38 -0.15
C ILE A 596 -25.18 -18.59 -1.05
N ASP A 597 -24.62 -19.68 -0.52
CA ASP A 597 -24.46 -20.94 -1.25
C ASP A 597 -25.76 -21.78 -1.24
N GLU A 598 -25.81 -22.91 -1.94
CA GLU A 598 -26.98 -23.78 -2.06
C GLU A 598 -27.48 -24.32 -0.70
N ASP A 599 -26.58 -24.45 0.27
CA ASP A 599 -26.89 -24.87 1.65
C ASP A 599 -27.48 -23.76 2.55
N GLY A 600 -27.69 -22.55 2.00
CA GLY A 600 -28.19 -21.39 2.72
C GLY A 600 -27.16 -20.73 3.65
N ARG A 601 -25.87 -20.99 3.43
CA ARG A 601 -24.78 -20.45 4.25
C ARG A 601 -23.84 -19.59 3.43
N ILE A 602 -23.04 -18.80 4.14
CA ILE A 602 -21.95 -18.00 3.56
C ILE A 602 -20.63 -18.63 3.98
N HIS A 603 -19.83 -19.04 3.00
CA HIS A 603 -18.50 -19.64 3.15
C HIS A 603 -17.43 -18.60 2.86
N GLY A 604 -17.24 -17.62 3.75
CA GLY A 604 -16.22 -16.58 3.60
C GLY A 604 -14.81 -17.13 3.74
N SER A 605 -13.81 -16.33 3.38
CA SER A 605 -12.40 -16.67 3.52
C SER A 605 -11.75 -15.91 4.67
N PHE A 606 -10.92 -16.59 5.48
CA PHE A 606 -10.14 -16.01 6.57
C PHE A 606 -8.65 -16.06 6.22
N ASN A 607 -8.03 -14.89 6.06
CA ASN A 607 -6.65 -14.77 5.59
C ASN A 607 -5.69 -14.48 6.76
N GLN A 608 -4.61 -15.29 6.87
CA GLN A 608 -3.58 -15.14 7.91
C GLN A 608 -2.45 -14.20 7.49
N THR A 609 -2.23 -13.96 6.20
CA THR A 609 -1.04 -13.35 5.62
C THR A 609 -1.24 -11.94 5.07
N ILE A 610 -2.35 -11.27 5.43
CA ILE A 610 -2.71 -9.94 4.88
C ILE A 610 -2.32 -8.80 5.82
N THR A 611 -2.64 -8.93 7.12
CA THR A 611 -2.44 -7.81 8.05
C THR A 611 -1.03 -7.77 8.60
N ALA A 612 -0.48 -6.58 8.75
CA ALA A 612 0.87 -6.41 9.28
C ALA A 612 0.97 -6.60 10.81
N THR A 613 -0.15 -6.69 11.51
CA THR A 613 -0.23 -6.85 12.98
C THR A 613 -0.47 -8.29 13.44
N GLY A 614 -0.68 -9.23 12.52
CA GLY A 614 -1.05 -10.60 12.85
C GLY A 614 -2.55 -10.86 13.00
N ARG A 615 -3.41 -9.82 12.95
CA ARG A 615 -4.88 -10.03 12.92
C ARG A 615 -5.28 -10.81 11.67
N LEU A 616 -6.33 -11.60 11.77
CA LEU A 616 -6.97 -12.18 10.60
C LEU A 616 -7.68 -11.10 9.79
N SER A 617 -7.81 -11.32 8.50
CA SER A 617 -8.73 -10.55 7.65
C SER A 617 -9.74 -11.49 7.01
N SER A 618 -10.93 -10.99 6.72
CA SER A 618 -12.01 -11.75 6.07
C SER A 618 -12.32 -11.15 4.70
N THR A 619 -12.50 -12.03 3.72
CA THR A 619 -12.88 -11.67 2.34
C THR A 619 -13.95 -12.62 1.83
N ASP A 620 -14.64 -12.25 0.80
CA ASP A 620 -15.61 -13.04 0.05
C ASP A 620 -16.78 -13.65 0.89
N PRO A 621 -17.50 -12.87 1.70
CA PRO A 621 -17.41 -11.43 1.96
C PRO A 621 -16.60 -11.09 3.22
N ASN A 622 -16.33 -9.79 3.45
CA ASN A 622 -15.71 -9.34 4.70
C ASN A 622 -16.72 -9.33 5.86
N LEU A 623 -16.81 -10.45 6.58
CA LEU A 623 -17.72 -10.64 7.73
C LEU A 623 -17.24 -9.90 9.00
N GLN A 624 -15.97 -9.47 9.07
CA GLN A 624 -15.45 -8.74 10.23
C GLN A 624 -15.88 -7.27 10.26
N ASN A 625 -16.43 -6.75 9.16
CA ASN A 625 -16.91 -5.37 9.06
C ASN A 625 -18.43 -5.21 9.15
N ILE A 626 -19.17 -6.23 9.56
CA ILE A 626 -20.60 -6.14 9.77
C ILE A 626 -20.90 -5.12 10.88
N PRO A 627 -21.67 -4.05 10.60
CA PRO A 627 -21.87 -2.94 11.54
C PRO A 627 -22.61 -3.38 12.82
N ILE A 628 -22.29 -2.72 13.94
CA ILE A 628 -22.97 -2.94 15.24
C ILE A 628 -23.38 -1.63 15.92
N ARG A 629 -22.79 -0.49 15.56
CA ARG A 629 -22.91 0.75 16.34
C ARG A 629 -24.24 1.48 16.13
N THR A 630 -24.92 1.29 15.02
CA THR A 630 -26.18 1.95 14.71
C THR A 630 -27.31 0.92 14.73
N GLU A 631 -28.49 1.33 15.12
CA GLU A 631 -29.69 0.45 15.20
C GLU A 631 -29.92 -0.29 13.87
N MET A 632 -29.99 0.45 12.75
CA MET A 632 -30.15 -0.17 11.43
C MET A 632 -28.96 -1.07 11.05
N GLY A 633 -27.73 -0.68 11.37
CA GLY A 633 -26.54 -1.49 11.09
C GLY A 633 -26.50 -2.80 11.88
N SER A 634 -26.88 -2.77 13.17
CA SER A 634 -26.85 -3.95 14.04
C SER A 634 -27.89 -5.00 13.62
N ARG A 635 -29.01 -4.59 13.00
CA ARG A 635 -30.05 -5.51 12.48
C ARG A 635 -29.52 -6.48 11.43
N ILE A 636 -28.42 -6.17 10.74
CA ILE A 636 -27.77 -7.13 9.84
C ILE A 636 -27.31 -8.36 10.62
N ARG A 637 -26.86 -8.22 11.87
CA ARG A 637 -26.45 -9.36 12.70
C ARG A 637 -27.63 -10.25 13.10
N ASP A 638 -28.87 -9.73 13.08
CA ASP A 638 -30.07 -10.53 13.33
C ASP A 638 -30.46 -11.46 12.16
N ILE A 639 -29.91 -11.20 10.98
CA ILE A 639 -30.12 -12.00 9.78
C ILE A 639 -29.24 -13.28 9.78
N PHE A 640 -28.13 -13.27 10.53
CA PHE A 640 -27.29 -14.45 10.69
C PHE A 640 -27.89 -15.40 11.74
N VAL A 641 -28.15 -16.63 11.30
CA VAL A 641 -28.86 -17.65 12.06
C VAL A 641 -28.08 -18.96 12.10
N PRO A 642 -28.16 -19.74 13.18
CA PRO A 642 -27.57 -21.08 13.24
C PRO A 642 -28.44 -22.09 12.48
N ARG A 643 -27.94 -23.31 12.31
CA ARG A 643 -28.74 -24.44 11.80
C ARG A 643 -29.94 -24.73 12.68
N GLU A 644 -30.96 -25.41 12.12
CA GLU A 644 -32.13 -25.84 12.85
C GLU A 644 -31.74 -26.67 14.09
N GLY A 645 -32.36 -26.34 15.22
CA GLY A 645 -32.09 -26.96 16.54
C GLY A 645 -30.72 -26.57 17.14
N CYS A 646 -30.07 -25.52 16.60
CA CYS A 646 -28.86 -24.94 17.15
C CYS A 646 -29.09 -23.50 17.63
N VAL A 647 -28.13 -23.00 18.40
CA VAL A 647 -28.02 -21.62 18.83
C VAL A 647 -26.58 -21.13 18.63
N PHE A 648 -26.38 -19.82 18.68
CA PHE A 648 -25.05 -19.26 18.76
C PHE A 648 -24.59 -19.09 20.22
N VAL A 649 -23.32 -19.31 20.45
CA VAL A 649 -22.55 -18.83 21.61
C VAL A 649 -21.59 -17.81 21.11
N ASP A 650 -21.74 -16.55 21.54
CA ASP A 650 -20.81 -15.45 21.26
C ASP A 650 -19.93 -15.24 22.49
N ALA A 651 -18.63 -15.26 22.34
CA ALA A 651 -17.66 -15.06 23.41
C ALA A 651 -16.64 -13.98 23.00
N ASP A 652 -16.63 -12.87 23.75
CA ASP A 652 -15.85 -11.65 23.46
C ASP A 652 -14.88 -11.33 24.60
N TYR A 653 -13.63 -11.02 24.28
CA TYR A 653 -12.67 -10.55 25.27
C TYR A 653 -12.98 -9.13 25.74
N SER A 654 -13.10 -8.96 27.05
CA SER A 654 -13.27 -7.64 27.64
C SER A 654 -11.93 -6.88 27.71
N GLN A 655 -11.80 -5.82 26.89
CA GLN A 655 -10.67 -4.88 26.90
C GLN A 655 -9.28 -5.54 26.79
N ILE A 656 -9.13 -6.54 25.92
CA ILE A 656 -7.90 -7.32 25.79
C ILE A 656 -6.64 -6.45 25.57
N GLU A 657 -6.71 -5.41 24.71
CA GLU A 657 -5.55 -4.55 24.42
C GLU A 657 -5.08 -3.77 25.66
N LEU A 658 -6.00 -3.31 26.52
CA LEU A 658 -5.63 -2.62 27.76
C LEU A 658 -5.05 -3.58 28.80
N ARG A 659 -5.53 -4.81 28.88
CA ARG A 659 -4.97 -5.87 29.75
C ARG A 659 -3.59 -6.30 29.28
N VAL A 660 -3.39 -6.38 27.97
CA VAL A 660 -2.06 -6.61 27.37
C VAL A 660 -1.12 -5.44 27.70
N LEU A 661 -1.59 -4.19 27.55
CA LEU A 661 -0.80 -3.00 27.90
C LEU A 661 -0.40 -3.02 29.40
N ALA A 662 -1.33 -3.31 30.31
CA ALA A 662 -1.04 -3.39 31.75
C ALA A 662 0.07 -4.43 32.02
N SER A 663 0.00 -5.60 31.39
CA SER A 663 0.99 -6.67 31.55
C SER A 663 2.34 -6.37 30.91
N MET A 664 2.36 -5.77 29.71
CA MET A 664 3.62 -5.47 29.00
C MET A 664 4.35 -4.26 29.59
N SER A 665 3.61 -3.29 30.16
CA SER A 665 4.19 -2.11 30.83
C SER A 665 4.64 -2.41 32.25
N ASP A 666 4.09 -3.45 32.86
CA ASP A 666 4.28 -3.78 34.29
C ASP A 666 3.92 -2.60 35.21
N ASP A 667 2.85 -1.85 34.86
CA ASP A 667 2.38 -0.73 35.64
C ASP A 667 1.53 -1.24 36.82
N GLU A 668 2.07 -1.13 38.03
CA GLU A 668 1.47 -1.69 39.23
C GLU A 668 0.06 -1.15 39.50
N LYS A 669 -0.15 0.17 39.28
CA LYS A 669 -1.43 0.81 39.50
C LYS A 669 -2.49 0.31 38.52
N LEU A 670 -2.11 0.18 37.25
CA LEU A 670 -3.00 -0.33 36.22
C LEU A 670 -3.35 -1.82 36.45
N ILE A 671 -2.34 -2.64 36.81
CA ILE A 671 -2.51 -4.04 37.16
C ILE A 671 -3.43 -4.19 38.39
N GLU A 672 -3.22 -3.38 39.44
CA GLU A 672 -4.04 -3.45 40.65
C GLU A 672 -5.50 -3.09 40.38
N SER A 673 -5.76 -2.09 39.55
CA SER A 673 -7.13 -1.72 39.13
C SER A 673 -7.87 -2.89 38.48
N TYR A 674 -7.19 -3.63 37.60
CA TYR A 674 -7.78 -4.84 37.00
C TYR A 674 -8.00 -5.97 38.00
N LYS A 675 -7.06 -6.20 38.94
CA LYS A 675 -7.21 -7.24 39.98
C LYS A 675 -8.37 -6.98 40.92
N LYS A 676 -8.73 -5.71 41.14
CA LYS A 676 -9.88 -5.33 41.97
C LYS A 676 -11.23 -5.38 41.20
N SER A 677 -11.20 -5.75 39.91
CA SER A 677 -12.38 -5.73 39.03
C SER A 677 -13.09 -4.38 38.97
N GLU A 678 -12.31 -3.29 39.09
CA GLU A 678 -12.80 -1.91 39.01
C GLU A 678 -12.98 -1.47 37.56
N ASP A 679 -13.93 -0.56 37.31
CA ASP A 679 -14.12 0.03 35.97
C ASP A 679 -12.93 0.92 35.61
N ILE A 680 -12.00 0.39 34.80
CA ILE A 680 -10.77 1.10 34.41
C ILE A 680 -11.05 2.46 33.75
N HIS A 681 -12.15 2.61 33.03
CA HIS A 681 -12.51 3.87 32.41
C HIS A 681 -13.02 4.89 33.44
N ALA A 682 -13.70 4.44 34.49
CA ALA A 682 -14.10 5.30 35.59
C ALA A 682 -12.90 5.73 36.44
N ILE A 683 -11.96 4.80 36.72
CA ILE A 683 -10.71 5.11 37.42
C ILE A 683 -9.89 6.12 36.63
N THR A 684 -9.70 5.85 35.34
CA THR A 684 -8.96 6.78 34.47
C THR A 684 -9.64 8.15 34.44
N ALA A 685 -10.98 8.22 34.42
CA ALA A 685 -11.72 9.48 34.49
C ALA A 685 -11.42 10.23 35.78
N SER A 686 -11.47 9.55 36.92
CA SER A 686 -11.14 10.13 38.22
C SER A 686 -9.72 10.70 38.25
N GLU A 687 -8.75 9.95 37.77
CA GLU A 687 -7.32 10.31 37.76
C GLU A 687 -7.00 11.44 36.78
N VAL A 688 -7.49 11.32 35.53
CA VAL A 688 -7.13 12.26 34.43
C VAL A 688 -7.86 13.59 34.58
N PHE A 689 -9.11 13.57 35.03
CA PHE A 689 -9.94 14.76 35.15
C PHE A 689 -9.99 15.32 36.59
N HIS A 690 -9.31 14.66 37.55
CA HIS A 690 -9.26 15.05 38.98
C HIS A 690 -10.66 15.13 39.61
N VAL A 691 -11.53 14.21 39.32
CA VAL A 691 -12.88 14.10 39.85
C VAL A 691 -12.98 12.88 40.77
N PRO A 692 -13.59 12.96 41.95
CA PRO A 692 -13.82 11.81 42.83
C PRO A 692 -14.54 10.68 42.06
N LEU A 693 -14.18 9.42 42.33
CA LEU A 693 -14.66 8.25 41.57
C LEU A 693 -16.21 8.15 41.61
N ASP A 694 -16.82 8.47 42.75
CA ASP A 694 -18.28 8.48 42.93
C ASP A 694 -19.01 9.61 42.17
N LYS A 695 -18.26 10.56 41.60
CA LYS A 695 -18.78 11.69 40.80
C LYS A 695 -18.47 11.55 39.30
N VAL A 696 -17.87 10.45 38.87
CA VAL A 696 -17.63 10.17 37.46
C VAL A 696 -18.96 9.84 36.75
N ASP A 697 -19.39 10.75 35.88
CA ASP A 697 -20.59 10.55 35.07
C ASP A 697 -20.28 9.77 33.76
N ALA A 698 -21.33 9.45 33.02
CA ALA A 698 -21.23 8.72 31.75
C ALA A 698 -20.39 9.47 30.70
N THR A 699 -20.36 10.82 30.74
CA THR A 699 -19.59 11.63 29.78
C THR A 699 -18.10 11.58 30.12
N LEU A 700 -17.73 11.77 31.39
CA LEU A 700 -16.35 11.65 31.86
C LEU A 700 -15.80 10.24 31.60
N ARG A 701 -16.60 9.19 31.90
CA ARG A 701 -16.24 7.81 31.61
C ARG A 701 -16.00 7.56 30.11
N ARG A 702 -16.87 8.11 29.25
CA ARG A 702 -16.71 8.03 27.79
C ARG A 702 -15.45 8.75 27.32
N ASN A 703 -15.16 9.93 27.85
CA ASN A 703 -13.96 10.69 27.51
C ASN A 703 -12.70 9.95 27.96
N ALA A 704 -12.70 9.38 29.15
CA ALA A 704 -11.60 8.55 29.65
C ALA A 704 -11.40 7.28 28.81
N LYS A 705 -12.49 6.66 28.31
CA LYS A 705 -12.41 5.56 27.35
C LYS A 705 -11.66 5.99 26.08
N ALA A 706 -11.94 7.20 25.57
CA ALA A 706 -11.24 7.72 24.40
C ALA A 706 -9.75 8.02 24.70
N VAL A 707 -9.42 8.48 25.93
CA VAL A 707 -8.02 8.65 26.35
C VAL A 707 -7.30 7.32 26.46
N ASN A 708 -7.89 6.31 27.12
CA ASN A 708 -7.32 4.97 27.29
C ASN A 708 -6.97 4.34 25.94
N PHE A 709 -7.94 4.27 25.01
CA PHE A 709 -7.70 3.74 23.69
C PHE A 709 -6.77 4.64 22.87
N GLY A 710 -6.90 5.95 23.00
CA GLY A 710 -6.03 6.90 22.33
C GLY A 710 -4.56 6.68 22.67
N VAL A 711 -4.24 6.46 23.96
CA VAL A 711 -2.87 6.18 24.42
C VAL A 711 -2.34 4.89 23.81
N VAL A 712 -3.14 3.80 23.80
CA VAL A 712 -2.78 2.53 23.15
C VAL A 712 -2.43 2.73 21.67
N TYR A 713 -3.17 3.61 20.98
CA TYR A 713 -2.94 3.92 19.57
C TYR A 713 -1.93 5.04 19.31
N GLY A 714 -1.26 5.54 20.35
CA GLY A 714 -0.27 6.62 20.22
C GLY A 714 -0.89 7.94 19.73
N ILE A 715 -2.10 8.28 20.22
CA ILE A 715 -2.85 9.45 19.78
C ILE A 715 -2.09 10.75 20.11
N SER A 716 -2.08 11.68 19.15
CA SER A 716 -1.57 13.04 19.40
C SER A 716 -2.61 13.90 20.12
N ALA A 717 -2.16 14.98 20.78
CA ALA A 717 -3.06 15.97 21.36
C ALA A 717 -4.04 16.57 20.34
N PHE A 718 -3.64 16.67 19.08
CA PHE A 718 -4.53 17.08 17.99
C PHE A 718 -5.62 16.01 17.72
N GLY A 719 -5.26 14.75 17.60
CA GLY A 719 -6.25 13.68 17.38
C GLY A 719 -7.24 13.55 18.52
N LEU A 720 -6.76 13.64 19.77
CA LEU A 720 -7.63 13.58 20.94
C LEU A 720 -8.55 14.82 21.04
N SER A 721 -8.05 16.02 20.70
CA SER A 721 -8.86 17.25 20.70
C SER A 721 -10.00 17.20 19.71
N GLU A 722 -9.77 16.66 18.49
CA GLU A 722 -10.80 16.45 17.48
C GLU A 722 -11.83 15.40 17.95
N GLY A 723 -11.36 14.27 18.50
CA GLY A 723 -12.25 13.17 18.93
C GLY A 723 -13.16 13.53 20.12
N LEU A 724 -12.72 14.39 21.00
CA LEU A 724 -13.47 14.83 22.18
C LEU A 724 -14.12 16.22 22.02
N SER A 725 -13.86 16.93 20.92
CA SER A 725 -14.30 18.31 20.69
C SER A 725 -13.83 19.27 21.79
N ILE A 726 -12.58 19.13 22.25
CA ILE A 726 -11.92 19.96 23.27
C ILE A 726 -10.74 20.72 22.67
N SER A 727 -10.17 21.67 23.42
CA SER A 727 -8.96 22.39 23.00
C SER A 727 -7.73 21.46 22.97
N ARG A 728 -6.75 21.76 22.10
CA ARG A 728 -5.47 21.03 22.08
C ARG A 728 -4.73 21.10 23.41
N LYS A 729 -4.88 22.17 24.17
CA LYS A 729 -4.26 22.36 25.48
C LYS A 729 -4.86 21.38 26.50
N GLU A 730 -6.17 21.28 26.55
CA GLU A 730 -6.88 20.29 27.39
C GLU A 730 -6.53 18.85 27.00
N ALA A 731 -6.52 18.54 25.71
CA ALA A 731 -6.14 17.22 25.22
C ALA A 731 -4.70 16.85 25.63
N LEU A 732 -3.76 17.80 25.56
CA LEU A 732 -2.39 17.58 26.01
C LEU A 732 -2.33 17.38 27.52
N GLU A 733 -3.11 18.13 28.29
CA GLU A 733 -3.21 18.01 29.75
C GLU A 733 -3.74 16.61 30.11
N TYR A 734 -4.78 16.12 29.45
CA TYR A 734 -5.31 14.78 29.67
C TYR A 734 -4.28 13.67 29.40
N ILE A 735 -3.53 13.78 28.30
CA ILE A 735 -2.46 12.83 27.97
C ILE A 735 -1.35 12.88 29.05
N ASN A 736 -0.95 14.06 29.47
CA ASN A 736 0.08 14.22 30.50
C ASN A 736 -0.38 13.68 31.86
N ASN A 737 -1.63 13.93 32.27
CA ASN A 737 -2.20 13.42 33.51
C ASN A 737 -2.28 11.87 33.46
N TYR A 738 -2.67 11.31 32.32
CA TYR A 738 -2.67 9.86 32.13
C TYR A 738 -1.28 9.25 32.38
N PHE A 739 -0.24 9.80 31.73
CA PHE A 739 1.12 9.30 31.92
C PHE A 739 1.72 9.61 33.30
N LYS A 740 1.21 10.63 33.98
CA LYS A 740 1.56 10.89 35.39
C LYS A 740 0.93 9.86 36.32
N SER A 741 -0.27 9.40 36.01
CA SER A 741 -0.99 8.37 36.78
C SER A 741 -0.43 6.96 36.49
N TYR A 742 0.03 6.70 35.25
CA TYR A 742 0.57 5.43 34.77
C TYR A 742 1.98 5.59 34.17
N PRO A 743 3.01 5.87 34.99
CA PRO A 743 4.34 6.21 34.47
C PRO A 743 5.04 5.07 33.74
N LYS A 744 4.85 3.80 34.16
CA LYS A 744 5.46 2.66 33.49
C LYS A 744 4.85 2.39 32.11
N VAL A 745 3.60 2.80 31.87
CA VAL A 745 3.01 2.79 30.53
C VAL A 745 3.81 3.70 29.59
N LYS A 746 4.13 4.92 30.06
CA LYS A 746 4.95 5.85 29.27
C LYS A 746 6.34 5.28 28.99
N GLU A 747 7.01 4.75 30.00
CA GLU A 747 8.33 4.12 29.85
C GLU A 747 8.32 2.98 28.86
N PHE A 748 7.27 2.14 28.88
CA PHE A 748 7.09 1.05 27.94
C PHE A 748 6.95 1.58 26.51
N LEU A 749 6.07 2.54 26.26
CA LEU A 749 5.84 3.10 24.93
C LEU A 749 7.11 3.79 24.38
N ASP A 750 7.81 4.57 25.21
CA ASP A 750 9.08 5.22 24.83
C ASP A 750 10.15 4.18 24.49
N ARG A 751 10.22 3.07 25.25
CA ARG A 751 11.11 1.94 24.98
C ARG A 751 10.80 1.28 23.64
N GLN A 752 9.51 1.08 23.30
CA GLN A 752 9.13 0.49 22.00
C GLN A 752 9.60 1.37 20.83
N VAL A 753 9.43 2.69 20.94
CA VAL A 753 9.91 3.64 19.91
C VAL A 753 11.43 3.59 19.80
N LYS A 754 12.16 3.52 20.94
CA LYS A 754 13.62 3.41 20.95
C LYS A 754 14.09 2.12 20.28
N GLU A 755 13.51 0.98 20.65
CA GLU A 755 13.84 -0.32 20.05
C GLU A 755 13.55 -0.34 18.54
N ALA A 756 12.43 0.26 18.11
CA ALA A 756 12.11 0.36 16.68
C ALA A 756 13.15 1.19 15.92
N LYS A 757 13.68 2.28 16.51
CA LYS A 757 14.75 3.09 15.90
C LYS A 757 16.07 2.32 15.79
N GLU A 758 16.38 1.49 16.77
CA GLU A 758 17.60 0.70 16.80
C GLU A 758 17.52 -0.53 15.87
N LYS A 759 16.46 -1.33 16.01
CA LYS A 759 16.31 -2.63 15.35
C LYS A 759 15.56 -2.55 14.01
N GLY A 760 14.77 -1.50 13.76
CA GLY A 760 13.89 -1.38 12.60
C GLY A 760 12.54 -2.10 12.73
N TYR A 761 12.28 -2.75 13.87
CA TYR A 761 11.03 -3.47 14.16
C TYR A 761 10.71 -3.47 15.66
N VAL A 762 9.46 -3.84 15.99
CA VAL A 762 9.00 -4.15 17.35
C VAL A 762 8.47 -5.59 17.41
N ARG A 763 8.24 -6.11 18.62
CA ARG A 763 7.81 -7.51 18.85
C ARG A 763 6.57 -7.61 19.75
N THR A 764 5.76 -8.65 19.52
CA THR A 764 4.72 -9.12 20.45
C THR A 764 5.32 -10.01 21.57
N LEU A 765 4.48 -10.38 22.54
CA LEU A 765 4.87 -11.40 23.56
C LEU A 765 5.16 -12.77 22.94
N TYR A 766 4.65 -13.07 21.76
CA TYR A 766 4.90 -14.31 21.01
C TYR A 766 6.01 -14.16 19.97
N ASN A 767 6.82 -13.10 20.09
CA ASN A 767 7.94 -12.77 19.19
C ASN A 767 7.55 -12.40 17.75
N ARG A 768 6.27 -12.25 17.41
CA ARG A 768 5.88 -11.72 16.10
C ARG A 768 6.55 -10.36 15.86
N ILE A 769 7.22 -10.23 14.75
CA ILE A 769 7.86 -8.96 14.38
C ILE A 769 6.92 -8.06 13.56
N ARG A 770 7.06 -6.76 13.77
CA ARG A 770 6.45 -5.71 12.96
C ARG A 770 7.55 -4.76 12.49
N PRO A 771 8.06 -4.91 11.26
CA PRO A 771 9.03 -3.97 10.68
C PRO A 771 8.42 -2.58 10.53
N ILE A 772 9.20 -1.52 10.78
CA ILE A 772 8.73 -0.14 10.72
C ILE A 772 9.74 0.69 9.90
N PRO A 773 9.73 0.60 8.58
CA PRO A 773 10.64 1.37 7.73
C PRO A 773 10.47 2.88 7.88
N GLU A 774 9.25 3.35 8.19
CA GLU A 774 8.92 4.76 8.36
C GLU A 774 9.65 5.41 9.55
N ILE A 775 10.13 4.63 10.53
CA ILE A 775 10.75 5.14 11.76
C ILE A 775 12.05 5.91 11.49
N LYS A 776 12.71 5.61 10.37
CA LYS A 776 13.97 6.24 9.92
C LYS A 776 13.76 7.27 8.81
N SER A 777 12.52 7.55 8.41
CA SER A 777 12.22 8.51 7.34
C SER A 777 12.67 9.93 7.69
N SER A 778 13.21 10.66 6.73
CA SER A 778 13.50 12.09 6.83
C SER A 778 12.22 12.93 6.96
N ASN A 779 11.09 12.43 6.44
CA ASN A 779 9.79 13.09 6.52
C ASN A 779 9.20 12.98 7.92
N PHE A 780 8.97 14.14 8.56
CA PHE A 780 8.41 14.21 9.93
C PHE A 780 7.08 13.46 10.07
N MET A 781 6.17 13.59 9.09
CA MET A 781 4.85 12.94 9.17
C MET A 781 4.94 11.41 9.10
N GLN A 782 5.83 10.89 8.23
CA GLN A 782 6.09 9.44 8.15
C GLN A 782 6.77 8.94 9.41
N ARG A 783 7.76 9.66 9.93
CA ARG A 783 8.45 9.29 11.17
C ARG A 783 7.48 9.29 12.37
N ALA A 784 6.62 10.31 12.47
CA ALA A 784 5.57 10.35 13.51
C ALA A 784 4.54 9.22 13.34
N PHE A 785 4.27 8.78 12.13
CA PHE A 785 3.47 7.57 11.87
C PHE A 785 4.23 6.33 12.36
N GLY A 786 5.51 6.19 12.04
CA GLY A 786 6.37 5.10 12.53
C GLY A 786 6.42 5.01 14.05
N ASP A 787 6.54 6.16 14.76
CA ASP A 787 6.50 6.20 16.21
C ASP A 787 5.17 5.63 16.77
N ARG A 788 4.02 5.99 16.18
CA ARG A 788 2.70 5.42 16.56
C ARG A 788 2.60 3.92 16.29
N VAL A 789 3.09 3.47 15.14
CA VAL A 789 3.12 2.04 14.81
C VAL A 789 3.96 1.26 15.81
N ALA A 790 5.10 1.82 16.25
CA ALA A 790 5.97 1.21 17.25
C ALA A 790 5.29 1.07 18.61
N MET A 791 4.51 2.05 19.03
CA MET A 791 3.76 2.02 20.30
C MET A 791 2.61 1.00 20.27
N ASN A 792 1.83 0.97 19.18
CA ASN A 792 0.60 0.19 19.09
C ASN A 792 0.84 -1.29 18.74
N SER A 793 1.76 -1.58 17.80
CA SER A 793 1.88 -2.92 17.21
C SER A 793 2.20 -4.03 18.21
N PRO A 794 3.03 -3.84 19.24
CA PRO A 794 3.26 -4.87 20.26
C PRO A 794 1.99 -5.25 21.02
N ILE A 795 1.12 -4.29 21.30
CA ILE A 795 -0.12 -4.47 22.06
C ILE A 795 -1.17 -5.16 21.17
N GLN A 796 -1.46 -4.58 20.02
CA GLN A 796 -2.45 -5.11 19.08
C GLN A 796 -2.06 -6.47 18.53
N GLY A 797 -0.76 -6.66 18.22
CA GLY A 797 -0.26 -7.94 17.73
C GLY A 797 -0.30 -9.02 18.81
N THR A 798 0.01 -8.70 20.08
CA THR A 798 -0.12 -9.64 21.19
C THR A 798 -1.58 -10.04 21.41
N ALA A 799 -2.52 -9.10 21.34
CA ALA A 799 -3.95 -9.41 21.40
C ALA A 799 -4.38 -10.36 20.28
N ALA A 800 -3.87 -10.13 19.06
CA ALA A 800 -4.14 -11.02 17.92
C ALA A 800 -3.54 -12.43 18.12
N ASP A 801 -2.33 -12.54 18.67
CA ASP A 801 -1.68 -13.81 18.95
C ASP A 801 -2.44 -14.60 20.04
N ILE A 802 -2.90 -13.90 21.11
CA ILE A 802 -3.74 -14.48 22.16
C ILE A 802 -5.05 -15.00 21.56
N MET A 803 -5.69 -14.21 20.68
CA MET A 803 -6.92 -14.61 20.01
C MET A 803 -6.75 -15.86 19.16
N LYS A 804 -5.67 -15.94 18.38
CA LYS A 804 -5.34 -17.13 17.57
C LYS A 804 -5.10 -18.37 18.44
N LYS A 805 -4.38 -18.18 19.54
CA LYS A 805 -4.19 -19.27 20.51
C LYS A 805 -5.50 -19.68 21.16
N ALA A 806 -6.37 -18.75 21.52
CA ALA A 806 -7.70 -19.03 22.06
C ALA A 806 -8.55 -19.83 21.06
N MET A 807 -8.51 -19.47 19.76
CA MET A 807 -9.18 -20.26 18.71
C MET A 807 -8.74 -21.71 18.70
N LEU A 808 -7.43 -21.96 18.74
CA LEU A 808 -6.86 -23.31 18.76
C LEU A 808 -7.28 -24.09 20.00
N ASP A 809 -7.22 -23.45 21.18
CA ASP A 809 -7.58 -24.08 22.44
C ASP A 809 -9.09 -24.38 22.50
N VAL A 810 -9.95 -23.47 21.99
CA VAL A 810 -11.40 -23.65 21.87
C VAL A 810 -11.73 -24.74 20.86
N ASP A 811 -11.15 -24.73 19.67
CA ASP A 811 -11.35 -25.75 18.64
C ASP A 811 -11.00 -27.14 19.16
N LYS A 812 -9.87 -27.26 19.86
CA LYS A 812 -9.46 -28.48 20.53
C LYS A 812 -10.45 -28.94 21.61
N ALA A 813 -10.97 -28.00 22.42
CA ALA A 813 -11.93 -28.29 23.48
C ALA A 813 -13.31 -28.72 22.91
N LEU A 814 -13.68 -28.19 21.74
CA LEU A 814 -14.91 -28.54 21.06
C LEU A 814 -14.88 -29.89 20.35
N LYS A 815 -13.70 -30.48 20.08
CA LYS A 815 -13.59 -31.79 19.38
C LYS A 815 -14.42 -32.91 20.02
N LYS A 816 -14.65 -32.90 21.34
CA LYS A 816 -15.49 -33.88 22.03
C LYS A 816 -16.98 -33.81 21.65
N TYR A 817 -17.41 -32.67 21.08
CA TYR A 817 -18.81 -32.51 20.63
C TYR A 817 -18.98 -32.85 19.14
N GLY A 818 -17.87 -33.04 18.38
CA GLY A 818 -17.94 -33.31 16.94
C GLY A 818 -18.72 -32.23 16.20
N ASP A 819 -19.69 -32.64 15.37
CA ASP A 819 -20.53 -31.73 14.59
C ASP A 819 -21.65 -31.04 15.42
N LEU A 820 -21.70 -31.26 16.73
CA LEU A 820 -22.68 -30.61 17.59
C LEU A 820 -22.26 -29.20 18.02
N ALA A 821 -20.94 -28.90 17.98
CA ALA A 821 -20.44 -27.56 18.31
C ALA A 821 -19.12 -27.25 17.56
N TYR A 822 -19.05 -26.10 16.91
CA TYR A 822 -17.84 -25.66 16.18
C TYR A 822 -17.82 -24.11 16.01
N ILE A 823 -16.61 -23.58 15.80
CA ILE A 823 -16.42 -22.15 15.54
C ILE A 823 -16.92 -21.85 14.11
N VAL A 824 -17.70 -20.78 13.94
CA VAL A 824 -18.18 -20.32 12.63
C VAL A 824 -17.59 -18.97 12.22
N LEU A 825 -17.32 -18.06 13.17
CA LEU A 825 -16.71 -16.76 12.89
C LEU A 825 -15.69 -16.38 13.96
N GLN A 826 -14.70 -15.60 13.51
CA GLN A 826 -13.84 -14.80 14.37
C GLN A 826 -13.93 -13.34 13.92
N VAL A 827 -14.28 -12.43 14.81
CA VAL A 827 -14.47 -11.01 14.54
C VAL A 827 -13.75 -10.19 15.60
N HIS A 828 -12.62 -9.57 15.27
CA HIS A 828 -11.79 -8.80 16.20
C HIS A 828 -11.36 -9.61 17.43
N ASP A 829 -12.01 -9.40 18.56
CA ASP A 829 -11.74 -10.06 19.86
C ASP A 829 -12.84 -11.07 20.24
N GLU A 830 -13.73 -11.42 19.29
CA GLU A 830 -14.95 -12.21 19.43
C GLU A 830 -14.85 -13.54 18.69
N LEU A 831 -15.34 -14.61 19.29
CA LEU A 831 -15.58 -15.92 18.68
C LEU A 831 -17.08 -16.23 18.67
N LEU A 832 -17.59 -16.59 17.50
CA LEU A 832 -18.96 -17.08 17.35
C LEU A 832 -18.95 -18.59 17.11
N ILE A 833 -19.63 -19.32 17.99
CA ILE A 833 -19.72 -20.78 17.96
C ILE A 833 -21.17 -21.17 17.67
N GLU A 834 -21.39 -22.07 16.73
CA GLU A 834 -22.67 -22.71 16.51
C GLU A 834 -22.72 -24.00 17.29
N VAL A 835 -23.81 -24.22 18.07
CA VAL A 835 -23.91 -25.35 18.97
C VAL A 835 -25.38 -25.85 19.08
N LYS A 836 -25.58 -27.14 19.25
CA LYS A 836 -26.90 -27.72 19.57
C LYS A 836 -27.47 -27.12 20.87
N GLU A 837 -28.76 -26.74 20.87
CA GLU A 837 -29.41 -26.01 21.96
C GLU A 837 -29.27 -26.73 23.31
N GLU A 838 -29.30 -28.06 23.31
CA GLU A 838 -29.14 -28.90 24.50
C GLU A 838 -27.76 -28.80 25.18
N SER A 839 -26.70 -28.52 24.40
CA SER A 839 -25.33 -28.41 24.89
C SER A 839 -24.90 -26.94 25.08
N ALA A 840 -25.73 -25.97 24.76
CA ALA A 840 -25.37 -24.56 24.66
C ALA A 840 -24.75 -23.99 25.95
N LYS A 841 -25.31 -24.30 27.11
CA LYS A 841 -24.82 -23.81 28.41
C LYS A 841 -23.42 -24.38 28.73
N GLU A 842 -23.26 -25.71 28.54
CA GLU A 842 -21.99 -26.40 28.79
C GLU A 842 -20.90 -25.84 27.85
N VAL A 843 -21.21 -25.65 26.57
CA VAL A 843 -20.30 -25.12 25.57
C VAL A 843 -19.93 -23.67 25.87
N ARG A 844 -20.91 -22.81 26.24
CA ARG A 844 -20.66 -21.44 26.68
C ARG A 844 -19.62 -21.38 27.82
N ASP A 845 -19.85 -22.12 28.89
CA ASP A 845 -18.98 -22.15 30.07
C ASP A 845 -17.58 -22.71 29.72
N LEU A 846 -17.52 -23.72 28.84
CA LEU A 846 -16.28 -24.27 28.33
C LEU A 846 -15.50 -23.25 27.51
N VAL A 847 -16.14 -22.55 26.58
CA VAL A 847 -15.52 -21.54 25.71
C VAL A 847 -15.00 -20.39 26.57
N GLU A 848 -15.81 -19.82 27.44
CA GLU A 848 -15.43 -18.75 28.36
C GLU A 848 -14.19 -19.14 29.18
N LYS A 849 -14.21 -20.31 29.82
CA LYS A 849 -13.08 -20.82 30.60
C LYS A 849 -11.82 -21.01 29.76
N THR A 850 -11.97 -21.54 28.53
CA THR A 850 -10.85 -21.84 27.64
C THR A 850 -10.20 -20.56 27.14
N MET A 851 -11.00 -19.58 26.72
CA MET A 851 -10.51 -18.28 26.28
C MET A 851 -9.80 -17.52 27.42
N LYS A 852 -10.37 -17.52 28.63
CA LYS A 852 -9.71 -16.92 29.81
C LYS A 852 -8.34 -17.54 30.11
N ALA A 853 -8.15 -18.82 29.86
CA ALA A 853 -6.90 -19.55 30.08
C ALA A 853 -5.88 -19.49 28.95
N ALA A 854 -6.21 -18.89 27.79
CA ALA A 854 -5.39 -18.90 26.58
C ALA A 854 -4.01 -18.30 26.77
N CYS A 855 -3.88 -17.28 27.63
CA CYS A 855 -2.58 -16.66 27.93
C CYS A 855 -2.50 -16.27 29.41
N LYS A 856 -1.33 -16.48 30.00
CA LYS A 856 -1.04 -16.04 31.36
C LYS A 856 -0.43 -14.63 31.33
N LEU A 857 -1.21 -13.64 31.68
CA LEU A 857 -0.79 -12.25 31.84
C LEU A 857 -0.67 -11.86 33.32
N ALA A 858 -0.13 -10.67 33.61
CA ALA A 858 -0.12 -10.09 34.98
C ALA A 858 -1.53 -9.75 35.48
N VAL A 859 -2.48 -9.58 34.57
CA VAL A 859 -3.91 -9.43 34.82
C VAL A 859 -4.68 -10.57 34.12
N GLU A 860 -5.75 -11.04 34.76
CA GLU A 860 -6.57 -12.10 34.17
C GLU A 860 -7.27 -11.62 32.89
N LEU A 861 -7.38 -12.47 31.90
CA LEU A 861 -8.24 -12.22 30.74
C LEU A 861 -9.69 -12.43 31.14
N GLU A 862 -10.53 -11.45 30.81
CA GLU A 862 -11.98 -11.58 30.99
C GLU A 862 -12.67 -11.79 29.67
N VAL A 863 -13.67 -12.67 29.69
CA VAL A 863 -14.49 -13.03 28.55
C VAL A 863 -15.96 -12.98 28.98
N GLU A 864 -16.77 -12.34 28.16
CA GLU A 864 -18.20 -12.33 28.26
C GLU A 864 -18.77 -13.28 27.22
N ALA A 865 -19.59 -14.27 27.67
CA ALA A 865 -20.13 -15.26 26.75
C ALA A 865 -21.65 -15.37 26.89
N HIS A 866 -22.36 -15.18 25.78
CA HIS A 866 -23.83 -15.16 25.72
C HIS A 866 -24.38 -16.20 24.73
N ILE A 867 -25.66 -16.57 24.89
CA ILE A 867 -26.34 -17.52 24.02
C ILE A 867 -27.48 -16.80 23.31
N GLY A 868 -27.59 -16.98 21.99
CA GLY A 868 -28.66 -16.36 21.20
C GLY A 868 -29.10 -17.19 20.00
N ARG A 869 -30.32 -16.91 19.50
CA ARG A 869 -30.85 -17.54 18.28
C ARG A 869 -30.41 -16.83 16.99
N THR A 870 -29.79 -15.67 17.10
CA THR A 870 -29.18 -14.92 16.01
C THR A 870 -27.85 -14.36 16.53
N TRP A 871 -26.97 -13.94 15.63
CA TRP A 871 -25.71 -13.31 16.04
C TRP A 871 -25.98 -12.04 16.89
N LEU A 872 -27.01 -11.24 16.54
CA LEU A 872 -27.36 -10.07 17.33
C LEU A 872 -27.81 -10.43 18.74
N SER A 873 -28.66 -11.45 18.90
CA SER A 873 -29.20 -11.84 20.19
C SER A 873 -28.23 -12.61 21.10
N ALA A 874 -27.11 -13.06 20.53
CA ALA A 874 -26.00 -13.69 21.25
C ALA A 874 -24.96 -12.66 21.76
N LYS A 875 -25.16 -11.36 21.49
CA LYS A 875 -24.18 -10.32 21.86
C LYS A 875 -24.56 -9.56 23.17
#